data_2ade327135c0474f9293786066e9c4ee
#
_entry.id   2ade327135c0474f9293786066e9c4ee
#
_cell.length_a   1.000
_cell.length_b   1.000
_cell.length_c   1.000
_cell.angle_alpha   90.00
_cell.angle_beta   90.00
_cell.angle_gamma   90.00
#
_symmetry.space_group_name_H-M   'P 1'
#
loop_
_entity.id
_entity.type
_entity.pdbx_description
1 polymer ?
#
loop_
_entity_poly.entity_id
_entity_poly.type
_entity_poly.pdbx_seq_one_letter_code
_entity_poly.pdbx_strand_id
1 'polypeptide(L)'
;MPTTIARCPALVAHVPALLLVFLLIGLNGCNVLPPVQYSADKVLHGSLSGRPIDHVVIFAIDGLEQETLLKYLMLNPPRSPGGLHDLLGVRIDAGGLLLTKGIAVQQPTTVFPSYTYPAWTSMFTGVFPGTHGITGNSLFFREREVARYYTEFHLDAFKVQLQKDFLSDDVNDQVKTIYEHIGQSGGQSLVVHHMLTRGSGRGAMSADYDTLLSYKQNRSQAVDDNSLWTAVKSLQDFNAPVKEGAELQLPSLITIYFAGLDHAEHLSPENPEKARLEYLKHLDDLIAKFISGDRAITRHHHATPVSDVTQVDPIQWRGLRDDPVMQRTLFVLVSDHGHTPIDWDKALGIEDLKITFDRPIDTSGKTYHLEAPAFYEETFLSGARSLFGFISPGTISGDSTLVATLNGGALGLHVKPAQGQWKDSPDYQGDVVPMLEHLLLTLHKNEQGPEAVLHKRGSRYMFIPYHYDGATIRLLPAVDLDQSLLNHAAYPLAVRRLNGLASRLPMDPQTAPDIILLADRSKKLSYLNKQDWRVLERLDVTSHRHFHSDHGQLNASDSLVPIIFVRGGQEGSEALDSICEASLVDITPTLLDILGLLPSFDAALQNRPDEVKGHSLKPAIDRILTKTSPAGGENVCVPHIPAPLAKNPTSTFNVQLAE
;
A
#
# COMPACT_ATOMS: atom_id res chain seq x y z
N MET A 1 -52.30 11.32 45.86
CA MET A 1 -51.74 11.77 44.54
C MET A 1 -50.53 10.94 44.25
N PRO A 2 -50.54 10.04 43.27
CA PRO A 2 -49.40 9.25 42.91
C PRO A 2 -48.68 9.91 41.73
N THR A 3 -47.40 10.16 41.90
CA THR A 3 -46.47 10.63 40.86
C THR A 3 -46.07 9.51 39.93
N THR A 4 -46.47 9.64 38.67
CA THR A 4 -46.15 8.71 37.58
C THR A 4 -44.69 8.96 37.13
N ILE A 5 -43.80 7.97 37.34
CA ILE A 5 -42.45 7.96 36.78
C ILE A 5 -42.57 7.37 35.36
N ALA A 6 -42.33 8.22 34.37
CA ALA A 6 -42.21 7.79 32.98
C ALA A 6 -40.95 6.93 32.80
N ARG A 7 -41.13 5.68 32.45
CA ARG A 7 -40.08 4.76 32.06
C ARG A 7 -39.61 5.08 30.64
N CYS A 8 -38.35 5.39 30.49
CA CYS A 8 -37.67 5.46 29.20
C CYS A 8 -37.17 4.04 28.81
N PRO A 9 -37.77 3.33 27.85
CA PRO A 9 -37.38 1.94 27.56
C PRO A 9 -36.16 1.78 26.66
N ALA A 10 -35.61 2.85 26.14
CA ALA A 10 -34.57 2.76 25.10
C ALA A 10 -33.13 2.62 25.60
N LEU A 11 -32.85 2.88 26.89
CA LEU A 11 -31.46 2.86 27.40
C LEU A 11 -31.00 1.52 27.96
N VAL A 12 -31.91 0.58 28.20
CA VAL A 12 -31.61 -0.70 28.89
C VAL A 12 -31.23 -1.83 27.91
N ALA A 13 -31.54 -1.68 26.62
CA ALA A 13 -31.26 -2.73 25.63
C ALA A 13 -29.81 -2.75 25.09
N HIS A 14 -29.03 -1.69 25.27
CA HIS A 14 -27.67 -1.57 24.70
C HIS A 14 -26.55 -1.92 25.67
N VAL A 15 -26.80 -1.91 26.97
CA VAL A 15 -25.81 -2.24 28.00
C VAL A 15 -25.37 -3.71 27.97
N PRO A 16 -26.26 -4.71 27.75
CA PRO A 16 -25.84 -6.10 27.72
C PRO A 16 -24.98 -6.48 26.51
N ALA A 17 -25.20 -5.83 25.34
CA ALA A 17 -24.43 -6.11 24.14
C ALA A 17 -22.99 -5.55 24.25
N LEU A 18 -22.83 -4.34 24.82
CA LEU A 18 -21.52 -3.77 25.12
C LEU A 18 -20.78 -4.60 26.18
N LEU A 19 -21.47 -5.04 27.24
CA LEU A 19 -20.89 -5.91 28.27
C LEU A 19 -20.48 -7.27 27.69
N LEU A 20 -21.25 -7.84 26.77
CA LEU A 20 -20.93 -9.10 26.11
C LEU A 20 -19.71 -8.97 25.20
N VAL A 21 -19.56 -7.84 24.50
CA VAL A 21 -18.37 -7.55 23.69
C VAL A 21 -17.14 -7.34 24.57
N PHE A 22 -17.27 -6.62 25.68
CA PHE A 22 -16.18 -6.48 26.67
C PHE A 22 -15.86 -7.78 27.40
N LEU A 23 -16.87 -8.64 27.69
CA LEU A 23 -16.64 -9.96 28.27
C LEU A 23 -15.95 -10.90 27.28
N LEU A 24 -16.33 -10.86 25.99
CA LEU A 24 -15.68 -11.65 24.94
C LEU A 24 -14.23 -11.19 24.67
N ILE A 25 -13.95 -9.91 24.78
CA ILE A 25 -12.58 -9.35 24.69
C ILE A 25 -11.80 -9.70 25.96
N GLY A 26 -12.41 -9.63 27.15
CA GLY A 26 -11.77 -9.92 28.44
C GLY A 26 -11.53 -11.42 28.70
N LEU A 27 -12.40 -12.30 28.22
CA LEU A 27 -12.26 -13.75 28.42
C LEU A 27 -11.28 -14.42 27.43
N ASN A 28 -10.97 -13.77 26.29
CA ASN A 28 -10.00 -14.28 25.33
C ASN A 28 -8.58 -13.72 25.51
N GLY A 29 -8.36 -12.86 26.51
CA GLY A 29 -7.05 -12.29 26.82
C GLY A 29 -5.99 -13.27 27.32
N CYS A 30 -6.34 -14.54 27.54
CA CYS A 30 -5.41 -15.57 28.01
C CYS A 30 -5.28 -16.79 27.09
N ASN A 31 -6.01 -16.84 25.98
CA ASN A 31 -5.81 -17.91 25.02
C ASN A 31 -4.82 -17.43 23.94
N VAL A 32 -3.57 -17.79 24.14
CA VAL A 32 -2.60 -17.90 23.06
C VAL A 32 -3.26 -18.80 22.02
N LEU A 33 -3.64 -18.25 20.87
CA LEU A 33 -4.06 -19.06 19.73
C LEU A 33 -2.97 -20.11 19.51
N PRO A 34 -3.32 -21.40 19.40
CA PRO A 34 -2.29 -22.40 19.18
C PRO A 34 -1.50 -22.01 17.93
N PRO A 35 -0.16 -22.11 17.98
CA PRO A 35 0.67 -21.81 16.82
C PRO A 35 0.08 -22.58 15.63
N VAL A 36 -0.06 -21.93 14.49
CA VAL A 36 -0.52 -22.60 13.28
C VAL A 36 0.48 -23.72 13.01
N GLN A 37 0.07 -24.96 13.31
CA GLN A 37 0.92 -26.11 13.05
C GLN A 37 0.94 -26.33 11.55
N TYR A 38 2.07 -26.01 10.93
CA TYR A 38 2.37 -26.52 9.59
C TYR A 38 2.42 -28.04 9.66
N SER A 39 1.54 -28.70 8.93
CA SER A 39 1.60 -30.15 8.78
C SER A 39 2.85 -30.47 7.95
N ALA A 40 3.84 -31.08 8.57
CA ALA A 40 5.08 -31.54 7.94
C ALA A 40 4.84 -32.48 6.73
N ASP A 41 3.67 -33.10 6.65
CA ASP A 41 3.30 -34.07 5.61
C ASP A 41 3.04 -33.43 4.23
N LYS A 42 3.14 -32.10 4.10
CA LYS A 42 3.02 -31.36 2.86
C LYS A 42 4.25 -30.49 2.57
N VAL A 43 5.42 -30.99 2.90
CA VAL A 43 6.66 -30.45 2.35
C VAL A 43 6.62 -30.67 0.83
N LEU A 44 6.66 -29.60 0.10
CA LEU A 44 6.61 -29.61 -1.34
C LEU A 44 7.82 -30.35 -1.92
N HIS A 45 7.61 -31.57 -2.33
CA HIS A 45 8.31 -32.13 -3.46
C HIS A 45 7.57 -31.73 -4.75
N GLY A 46 7.22 -30.42 -4.86
CA GLY A 46 6.45 -29.89 -5.98
C GLY A 46 7.34 -29.52 -7.15
N SER A 47 6.71 -29.35 -8.29
CA SER A 47 7.26 -29.13 -9.64
C SER A 47 8.15 -27.88 -9.83
N LEU A 48 8.50 -27.16 -8.76
CA LEU A 48 9.34 -25.97 -8.82
C LEU A 48 10.83 -26.27 -8.54
N SER A 49 11.17 -27.48 -8.10
CA SER A 49 12.55 -27.89 -7.85
C SER A 49 13.35 -28.11 -9.14
N GLY A 50 14.66 -27.85 -9.07
CA GLY A 50 15.61 -28.11 -10.19
C GLY A 50 15.82 -26.89 -11.10
N ARG A 51 15.38 -25.69 -10.70
CA ARG A 51 15.63 -24.43 -11.38
C ARG A 51 16.80 -23.68 -10.74
N PRO A 52 17.37 -22.68 -11.43
CA PRO A 52 18.39 -21.83 -10.83
C PRO A 52 17.91 -21.10 -9.57
N ILE A 53 16.60 -20.79 -9.51
CA ILE A 53 15.89 -20.18 -8.37
C ILE A 53 14.66 -21.03 -8.06
N ASP A 54 14.57 -21.53 -6.84
CA ASP A 54 13.45 -22.30 -6.32
C ASP A 54 12.64 -21.49 -5.29
N HIS A 55 13.26 -20.47 -4.68
CA HIS A 55 12.72 -19.69 -3.58
C HIS A 55 12.85 -18.20 -3.85
N VAL A 56 11.82 -17.44 -3.47
CA VAL A 56 11.82 -15.98 -3.50
C VAL A 56 11.53 -15.47 -2.10
N VAL A 57 12.32 -14.50 -1.63
CA VAL A 57 12.08 -13.75 -0.39
C VAL A 57 11.86 -12.30 -0.73
N ILE A 58 10.68 -11.77 -0.39
CA ILE A 58 10.32 -10.38 -0.59
C ILE A 58 10.40 -9.67 0.75
N PHE A 59 11.29 -8.67 0.84
CA PHE A 59 11.26 -7.66 1.88
C PHE A 59 10.35 -6.52 1.40
N ALA A 60 9.10 -6.57 1.82
CA ALA A 60 8.07 -5.58 1.50
C ALA A 60 8.12 -4.47 2.55
N ILE A 61 8.73 -3.34 2.21
CA ILE A 61 8.98 -2.22 3.13
C ILE A 61 7.98 -1.11 2.80
N ASP A 62 7.09 -0.79 3.72
CA ASP A 62 6.11 0.27 3.55
C ASP A 62 6.75 1.66 3.63
N GLY A 63 6.37 2.55 2.72
CA GLY A 63 6.76 3.96 2.74
C GLY A 63 8.20 4.27 2.31
N LEU A 64 8.97 3.31 1.77
CA LEU A 64 10.38 3.53 1.42
C LEU A 64 10.55 4.20 0.06
N GLU A 65 10.95 5.47 0.05
CA GLU A 65 11.34 6.21 -1.14
C GLU A 65 12.70 5.73 -1.68
N GLN A 66 12.83 5.63 -3.00
CA GLN A 66 14.09 5.20 -3.64
C GLN A 66 15.28 6.12 -3.29
N GLU A 67 15.10 7.45 -3.33
CA GLU A 67 16.15 8.41 -3.01
C GLU A 67 16.65 8.23 -1.57
N THR A 68 15.76 7.98 -0.64
CA THR A 68 16.09 7.74 0.77
C THR A 68 16.95 6.49 0.95
N LEU A 69 16.62 5.38 0.26
CA LEU A 69 17.45 4.18 0.28
C LEU A 69 18.85 4.46 -0.29
N LEU A 70 18.94 5.08 -1.47
CA LEU A 70 20.23 5.38 -2.10
C LEU A 70 21.07 6.29 -1.21
N LYS A 71 20.47 7.29 -0.59
CA LYS A 71 21.14 8.19 0.35
C LYS A 71 21.63 7.46 1.59
N TYR A 72 20.82 6.55 2.13
CA TYR A 72 21.24 5.69 3.24
C TYR A 72 22.49 4.88 2.90
N LEU A 73 22.50 4.22 1.74
CA LEU A 73 23.61 3.41 1.28
C LEU A 73 24.88 4.24 1.00
N MET A 74 24.73 5.49 0.58
CA MET A 74 25.87 6.40 0.35
C MET A 74 26.47 6.97 1.64
N LEU A 75 25.65 7.29 2.63
CA LEU A 75 26.07 7.99 3.84
C LEU A 75 26.49 7.08 4.99
N ASN A 76 26.06 5.83 4.98
CA ASN A 76 26.35 4.90 6.07
C ASN A 76 27.33 3.82 5.59
N PRO A 77 28.39 3.51 6.38
CA PRO A 77 29.27 2.40 6.07
C PRO A 77 28.53 1.06 6.25
N PRO A 78 29.04 -0.04 5.67
CA PRO A 78 28.55 -1.39 5.94
C PRO A 78 28.51 -1.66 7.45
N ARG A 79 27.35 -2.07 7.97
CA ARG A 79 27.15 -2.24 9.42
C ARG A 79 27.31 -3.68 9.86
N SER A 80 26.68 -4.60 9.15
CA SER A 80 26.62 -6.01 9.54
C SER A 80 26.75 -6.91 8.33
N PRO A 81 27.40 -8.05 8.46
CA PRO A 81 27.33 -9.09 7.45
C PRO A 81 25.87 -9.50 7.20
N GLY A 82 25.46 -9.60 5.92
CA GLY A 82 24.07 -9.90 5.54
C GLY A 82 23.14 -8.68 5.51
N GLY A 83 23.59 -7.50 5.96
CA GLY A 83 22.83 -6.25 5.82
C GLY A 83 22.77 -5.76 4.37
N LEU A 84 22.09 -4.63 4.17
CA LEU A 84 21.82 -4.06 2.83
C LEU A 84 23.08 -3.87 1.98
N HIS A 85 24.17 -3.36 2.56
CA HIS A 85 25.43 -3.16 1.83
C HIS A 85 26.02 -4.49 1.33
N ASP A 86 26.02 -5.52 2.16
CA ASP A 86 26.54 -6.84 1.80
C ASP A 86 25.59 -7.54 0.82
N LEU A 87 24.29 -7.50 1.09
CA LEU A 87 23.27 -8.10 0.23
C LEU A 87 23.30 -7.51 -1.19
N LEU A 88 23.34 -6.18 -1.29
CA LEU A 88 23.32 -5.47 -2.58
C LEU A 88 24.71 -5.38 -3.23
N GLY A 89 25.78 -5.67 -2.49
CA GLY A 89 27.14 -5.50 -2.97
C GLY A 89 27.47 -4.04 -3.26
N VAL A 90 27.16 -3.16 -2.29
CA VAL A 90 27.34 -1.72 -2.46
C VAL A 90 28.80 -1.33 -2.61
N ARG A 91 29.14 -0.61 -3.67
CA ARG A 91 30.42 0.02 -3.91
C ARG A 91 30.21 1.50 -4.25
N ILE A 92 31.02 2.36 -3.67
CA ILE A 92 31.02 3.80 -3.95
C ILE A 92 32.35 4.13 -4.62
N ASP A 93 32.32 4.74 -5.81
CA ASP A 93 33.49 5.21 -6.55
C ASP A 93 33.27 6.64 -7.06
N ALA A 94 34.20 7.14 -7.90
CA ALA A 94 34.10 8.48 -8.46
C ALA A 94 32.86 8.71 -9.36
N GLY A 95 32.22 7.64 -9.84
CA GLY A 95 31.00 7.67 -10.64
C GLY A 95 29.72 7.62 -9.80
N GLY A 96 29.80 7.37 -8.48
CA GLY A 96 28.67 7.28 -7.59
C GLY A 96 28.47 5.90 -6.95
N LEU A 97 27.22 5.59 -6.59
CA LEU A 97 26.82 4.32 -5.98
C LEU A 97 26.62 3.24 -7.05
N LEU A 98 27.24 2.10 -6.84
CA LEU A 98 27.11 0.92 -7.69
C LEU A 98 26.62 -0.29 -6.87
N LEU A 99 25.73 -1.09 -7.46
CA LEU A 99 25.33 -2.40 -6.93
C LEU A 99 26.05 -3.50 -7.70
N THR A 100 26.81 -4.34 -7.00
CA THR A 100 27.62 -5.40 -7.63
C THR A 100 27.00 -6.79 -7.50
N LYS A 101 25.96 -6.97 -6.67
CA LYS A 101 25.26 -8.23 -6.46
C LYS A 101 23.78 -8.18 -6.87
N GLY A 102 23.21 -6.99 -6.99
CA GLY A 102 21.81 -6.78 -7.30
C GLY A 102 21.56 -5.97 -8.55
N ILE A 103 20.43 -6.16 -9.20
CA ILE A 103 19.93 -5.33 -10.30
C ILE A 103 18.84 -4.42 -9.76
N ALA A 104 19.06 -3.11 -9.86
CA ALA A 104 18.08 -2.09 -9.50
C ALA A 104 17.36 -1.54 -10.74
N VAL A 105 16.11 -1.15 -10.57
CA VAL A 105 15.40 -0.32 -11.56
C VAL A 105 15.79 1.14 -11.34
N GLN A 106 16.08 1.87 -12.40
CA GLN A 106 16.48 3.28 -12.32
C GLN A 106 15.29 4.21 -12.09
N GLN A 107 14.19 3.97 -12.79
CA GLN A 107 12.92 4.69 -12.62
C GLN A 107 11.82 3.71 -12.21
N PRO A 108 11.87 3.21 -10.97
CA PRO A 108 10.89 2.28 -10.46
C PRO A 108 9.68 3.06 -9.96
N THR A 109 8.49 2.76 -10.47
CA THR A 109 7.29 3.48 -10.11
C THR A 109 6.27 2.61 -9.41
N THR A 110 5.61 3.18 -8.41
CA THR A 110 4.36 2.63 -7.88
C THR A 110 3.18 2.92 -8.81
N VAL A 111 2.00 2.42 -8.48
CA VAL A 111 0.74 2.72 -9.18
C VAL A 111 0.16 4.07 -8.70
N PHE A 112 -1.03 4.44 -9.22
CA PHE A 112 -1.77 5.57 -8.71
C PHE A 112 -3.18 5.14 -8.27
N PRO A 113 -3.65 5.61 -7.09
CA PRO A 113 -2.93 6.41 -6.10
C PRO A 113 -1.71 5.67 -5.54
N SER A 114 -0.64 6.41 -5.22
CA SER A 114 0.54 5.88 -4.54
C SER A 114 0.24 5.66 -3.06
N TYR A 115 -0.57 4.64 -2.79
CA TYR A 115 -1.13 4.33 -1.48
C TYR A 115 -1.01 2.83 -1.20
N THR A 116 -0.92 2.45 0.07
CA THR A 116 -0.58 1.10 0.53
C THR A 116 -1.42 -0.01 -0.14
N TYR A 117 -2.74 0.03 -0.02
CA TYR A 117 -3.59 -1.07 -0.52
C TYR A 117 -3.62 -1.18 -2.05
N PRO A 118 -3.79 -0.10 -2.84
CA PRO A 118 -3.72 -0.22 -4.30
C PRO A 118 -2.34 -0.64 -4.79
N ALA A 119 -1.26 -0.17 -4.15
CA ALA A 119 0.11 -0.48 -4.57
C ALA A 119 0.46 -1.95 -4.31
N TRP A 120 0.27 -2.44 -3.08
CA TRP A 120 0.52 -3.85 -2.77
C TRP A 120 -0.39 -4.80 -3.54
N THR A 121 -1.69 -4.47 -3.70
CA THR A 121 -2.58 -5.30 -4.51
C THR A 121 -2.12 -5.36 -5.96
N SER A 122 -1.67 -4.24 -6.54
CA SER A 122 -1.11 -4.21 -7.89
C SER A 122 0.14 -5.04 -8.03
N MET A 123 1.06 -4.96 -7.07
CA MET A 123 2.29 -5.73 -7.06
C MET A 123 2.00 -7.24 -7.03
N PHE A 124 1.12 -7.70 -6.13
CA PHE A 124 0.85 -9.12 -5.92
C PHE A 124 -0.16 -9.73 -6.90
N THR A 125 -0.81 -8.91 -7.72
CA THR A 125 -1.69 -9.37 -8.81
C THR A 125 -1.09 -9.16 -10.20
N GLY A 126 -0.10 -8.28 -10.34
CA GLY A 126 0.49 -7.93 -11.64
C GLY A 126 -0.43 -7.11 -12.54
N VAL A 127 -1.47 -6.45 -11.99
CA VAL A 127 -2.39 -5.58 -12.75
C VAL A 127 -2.63 -4.26 -12.03
N PHE A 128 -3.08 -3.24 -12.77
CA PHE A 128 -3.35 -1.91 -12.23
C PHE A 128 -4.65 -1.84 -11.41
N PRO A 129 -4.81 -0.80 -10.55
CA PRO A 129 -5.94 -0.63 -9.64
C PRO A 129 -7.33 -0.71 -10.30
N GLY A 130 -7.51 -0.15 -11.50
CA GLY A 130 -8.78 -0.24 -12.21
C GLY A 130 -9.17 -1.65 -12.65
N THR A 131 -8.22 -2.60 -12.66
CA THR A 131 -8.45 -4.00 -13.01
C THR A 131 -8.71 -4.86 -11.78
N HIS A 132 -7.92 -4.71 -10.72
CA HIS A 132 -8.15 -5.48 -9.49
C HIS A 132 -9.19 -4.84 -8.56
N GLY A 133 -9.62 -3.60 -8.81
CA GLY A 133 -10.71 -2.94 -8.12
C GLY A 133 -10.35 -2.21 -6.83
N ILE A 134 -9.13 -2.34 -6.31
CA ILE A 134 -8.66 -1.63 -5.11
C ILE A 134 -7.99 -0.33 -5.55
N THR A 135 -8.77 0.75 -5.56
CA THR A 135 -8.38 2.04 -6.13
C THR A 135 -7.96 3.08 -5.08
N GLY A 136 -7.80 2.66 -3.83
CA GLY A 136 -7.37 3.48 -2.70
C GLY A 136 -7.48 2.71 -1.40
N ASN A 137 -6.96 3.27 -0.29
CA ASN A 137 -7.32 2.82 1.05
C ASN A 137 -8.78 3.22 1.36
N SER A 138 -9.22 4.34 0.79
CA SER A 138 -10.60 4.81 0.74
C SER A 138 -11.13 4.63 -0.67
N LEU A 139 -12.19 3.84 -0.86
CA LEU A 139 -12.77 3.55 -2.18
C LEU A 139 -14.28 3.30 -2.12
N PHE A 140 -14.94 3.34 -3.28
CA PHE A 140 -16.37 3.14 -3.41
C PHE A 140 -16.70 2.17 -4.55
N PHE A 141 -17.41 1.09 -4.23
CA PHE A 141 -17.91 0.10 -5.19
C PHE A 141 -19.30 0.51 -5.67
N ARG A 142 -19.39 1.07 -6.88
CA ARG A 142 -20.62 1.62 -7.45
C ARG A 142 -21.73 0.58 -7.59
N GLU A 143 -21.41 -0.64 -8.05
CA GLU A 143 -22.39 -1.70 -8.27
C GLU A 143 -22.99 -2.23 -6.96
N ARG A 144 -22.21 -2.20 -5.88
CA ARG A 144 -22.62 -2.68 -4.56
C ARG A 144 -23.15 -1.57 -3.67
N GLU A 145 -22.96 -0.31 -4.07
CA GLU A 145 -23.24 0.90 -3.27
C GLU A 145 -22.57 0.83 -1.89
N VAL A 146 -21.32 0.38 -1.89
CA VAL A 146 -20.52 0.14 -0.67
C VAL A 146 -19.24 0.96 -0.72
N ALA A 147 -19.05 1.80 0.28
CA ALA A 147 -17.82 2.51 0.54
C ALA A 147 -16.93 1.69 1.48
N ARG A 148 -15.61 1.68 1.25
CA ARG A 148 -14.62 0.98 2.07
C ARG A 148 -13.52 1.93 2.50
N TYR A 149 -13.05 1.73 3.72
CA TYR A 149 -11.81 2.30 4.21
C TYR A 149 -10.96 1.18 4.81
N TYR A 150 -9.85 0.84 4.15
CA TYR A 150 -8.90 -0.16 4.65
C TYR A 150 -7.90 0.53 5.58
N THR A 151 -7.64 -0.09 6.72
CA THR A 151 -6.62 0.35 7.67
C THR A 151 -5.69 -0.81 7.98
N GLU A 152 -4.41 -0.51 8.06
CA GLU A 152 -3.35 -1.50 8.06
C GLU A 152 -3.49 -2.59 9.13
N PHE A 153 -3.79 -2.24 10.36
CA PHE A 153 -3.73 -3.20 11.45
C PHE A 153 -5.02 -3.40 12.25
N HIS A 154 -6.01 -2.54 12.10
CA HIS A 154 -7.19 -2.58 12.98
C HIS A 154 -8.15 -3.72 12.69
N LEU A 155 -8.21 -4.16 11.45
CA LEU A 155 -9.14 -5.20 11.03
C LEU A 155 -8.55 -6.60 11.20
N ASP A 156 -7.23 -6.78 11.24
CA ASP A 156 -6.65 -8.11 11.22
C ASP A 156 -6.86 -8.88 12.52
N ALA A 157 -6.75 -8.26 13.69
CA ALA A 157 -7.10 -8.92 14.95
C ALA A 157 -8.60 -9.27 15.02
N PHE A 158 -9.47 -8.43 14.45
CA PHE A 158 -10.91 -8.68 14.41
C PHE A 158 -11.29 -9.63 13.27
N LYS A 159 -10.59 -9.57 12.12
CA LYS A 159 -10.71 -10.50 11.00
C LYS A 159 -10.35 -11.93 11.38
N VAL A 160 -9.27 -12.12 12.13
CA VAL A 160 -8.85 -13.45 12.64
C VAL A 160 -9.96 -14.08 13.48
N GLN A 161 -10.64 -13.29 14.32
CA GLN A 161 -11.78 -13.78 15.09
C GLN A 161 -13.04 -14.01 14.26
N LEU A 162 -13.28 -13.21 13.21
CA LEU A 162 -14.48 -13.32 12.37
C LEU A 162 -14.25 -14.13 11.08
N GLN A 163 -13.03 -14.56 10.79
CA GLN A 163 -12.62 -15.25 9.55
C GLN A 163 -13.00 -14.48 8.28
N LYS A 164 -13.03 -13.14 8.32
CA LYS A 164 -13.35 -12.27 7.18
C LYS A 164 -12.13 -11.47 6.74
N ASP A 165 -11.65 -11.75 5.56
CA ASP A 165 -10.63 -10.96 4.87
C ASP A 165 -11.29 -10.08 3.79
N PHE A 166 -11.68 -8.85 4.18
CA PHE A 166 -12.41 -7.95 3.29
C PHE A 166 -11.58 -7.56 2.06
N LEU A 167 -10.27 -7.35 2.20
CA LEU A 167 -9.44 -7.01 1.05
C LEU A 167 -9.39 -8.14 0.04
N SER A 168 -9.12 -9.36 0.49
CA SER A 168 -9.11 -10.54 -0.37
C SER A 168 -10.45 -10.79 -1.05
N ASP A 169 -11.57 -10.51 -0.35
CA ASP A 169 -12.93 -10.65 -0.87
C ASP A 169 -13.29 -9.51 -1.86
N ASP A 170 -12.72 -8.32 -1.69
CA ASP A 170 -13.00 -7.15 -2.53
C ASP A 170 -12.14 -7.09 -3.80
N VAL A 171 -10.99 -7.78 -3.83
CA VAL A 171 -10.18 -7.91 -5.05
C VAL A 171 -10.95 -8.71 -6.11
N ASN A 172 -10.99 -8.17 -7.33
CA ASN A 172 -11.67 -8.76 -8.47
C ASN A 172 -11.41 -10.27 -8.63
N ASP A 173 -12.47 -11.08 -8.62
CA ASP A 173 -12.39 -12.55 -8.75
C ASP A 173 -11.78 -13.01 -10.09
N GLN A 174 -11.77 -12.15 -11.11
CA GLN A 174 -11.15 -12.43 -12.41
C GLN A 174 -9.64 -12.23 -12.41
N VAL A 175 -9.07 -11.78 -11.29
CA VAL A 175 -7.64 -11.51 -11.12
C VAL A 175 -7.09 -12.42 -10.05
N LYS A 176 -6.00 -13.12 -10.35
CA LYS A 176 -5.32 -13.99 -9.38
C LYS A 176 -4.14 -13.27 -8.74
N THR A 177 -3.90 -13.58 -7.48
CA THR A 177 -2.66 -13.17 -6.80
C THR A 177 -1.51 -14.09 -7.17
N ILE A 178 -0.26 -13.66 -6.95
CA ILE A 178 0.92 -14.50 -7.09
C ILE A 178 0.81 -15.76 -6.21
N TYR A 179 0.22 -15.64 -5.02
CA TYR A 179 0.02 -16.76 -4.10
C TYR A 179 -0.93 -17.81 -4.65
N GLU A 180 -2.00 -17.38 -5.36
CA GLU A 180 -2.93 -18.29 -6.04
C GLU A 180 -2.25 -19.04 -7.20
N HIS A 181 -1.41 -18.35 -7.99
CA HIS A 181 -0.63 -19.00 -9.06
C HIS A 181 0.34 -20.04 -8.50
N ILE A 182 1.08 -19.72 -7.44
CA ILE A 182 2.01 -20.61 -6.75
C ILE A 182 1.26 -21.80 -6.15
N GLY A 183 0.17 -21.55 -5.41
CA GLY A 183 -0.62 -22.61 -4.77
C GLY A 183 -1.24 -23.58 -5.77
N GLN A 184 -1.77 -23.09 -6.90
CA GLN A 184 -2.31 -23.93 -7.98
C GLN A 184 -1.25 -24.81 -8.64
N SER A 185 0.00 -24.38 -8.62
CA SER A 185 1.15 -25.14 -9.14
C SER A 185 1.76 -26.09 -8.11
N GLY A 186 1.14 -26.22 -6.93
CA GLY A 186 1.61 -27.06 -5.83
C GLY A 186 2.68 -26.40 -4.95
N GLY A 187 3.02 -25.12 -5.18
CA GLY A 187 3.93 -24.34 -4.38
C GLY A 187 3.32 -23.85 -3.06
N GLN A 188 4.15 -23.39 -2.12
CA GLN A 188 3.71 -22.80 -0.86
C GLN A 188 4.21 -21.37 -0.74
N SER A 189 3.41 -20.54 -0.06
CA SER A 189 3.76 -19.17 0.25
C SER A 189 3.67 -18.95 1.76
N LEU A 190 4.65 -18.25 2.34
CA LEU A 190 4.61 -17.70 3.69
C LEU A 190 4.43 -16.19 3.57
N VAL A 191 3.36 -15.66 4.13
CA VAL A 191 3.00 -14.24 4.07
C VAL A 191 2.88 -13.71 5.48
N VAL A 192 3.80 -12.85 5.88
CA VAL A 192 3.91 -12.38 7.27
C VAL A 192 3.46 -10.93 7.37
N HIS A 193 2.42 -10.72 8.15
CA HIS A 193 1.81 -9.44 8.51
C HIS A 193 1.32 -8.59 7.33
N HIS A 194 1.36 -9.13 6.10
CA HIS A 194 0.88 -8.42 4.92
C HIS A 194 -0.65 -8.51 4.81
N MET A 195 -1.28 -7.42 4.32
CA MET A 195 -2.75 -7.30 4.26
C MET A 195 -3.40 -8.17 3.18
N LEU A 196 -2.70 -8.44 2.06
CA LEU A 196 -3.21 -9.30 0.99
C LEU A 196 -2.67 -10.72 1.16
N THR A 197 -3.57 -11.66 1.48
CA THR A 197 -3.21 -13.05 1.78
C THR A 197 -3.94 -14.07 0.92
N ARG A 198 -4.81 -13.60 -0.01
CA ARG A 198 -5.61 -14.49 -0.86
C ARG A 198 -4.73 -15.47 -1.64
N GLY A 199 -4.96 -16.77 -1.44
CA GLY A 199 -4.21 -17.85 -2.09
C GLY A 199 -3.04 -18.40 -1.28
N SER A 200 -2.56 -17.74 -0.21
CA SER A 200 -1.47 -18.24 0.64
C SER A 200 -1.91 -19.39 1.58
N GLY A 201 -3.20 -19.56 1.78
CA GLY A 201 -3.75 -20.64 2.60
C GLY A 201 -3.24 -20.58 4.05
N ARG A 202 -2.64 -21.70 4.51
CA ARG A 202 -2.07 -21.81 5.87
C ARG A 202 -0.78 -21.01 6.06
N GLY A 203 -0.20 -20.44 5.01
CA GLY A 203 0.99 -19.61 5.07
C GLY A 203 0.71 -18.15 5.42
N ALA A 204 -0.56 -17.75 5.59
CA ALA A 204 -0.93 -16.42 6.04
C ALA A 204 -0.70 -16.27 7.54
N MET A 205 0.21 -15.36 7.93
CA MET A 205 0.49 -14.99 9.31
C MET A 205 0.03 -13.55 9.54
N SER A 206 -1.17 -13.39 10.09
CA SER A 206 -1.70 -12.06 10.44
C SER A 206 -0.95 -11.46 11.60
N ALA A 207 -0.90 -10.12 11.67
CA ALA A 207 -0.38 -9.41 12.81
C ALA A 207 -1.18 -9.77 14.07
N ASP A 208 -0.46 -10.13 15.11
CA ASP A 208 -1.05 -10.50 16.39
C ASP A 208 -1.34 -9.28 17.27
N TYR A 209 -1.92 -9.51 18.44
CA TYR A 209 -2.28 -8.45 19.38
C TYR A 209 -1.08 -7.61 19.81
N ASP A 210 0.08 -8.23 20.05
CA ASP A 210 1.29 -7.54 20.47
C ASP A 210 1.81 -6.59 19.38
N THR A 211 1.79 -7.04 18.13
CA THR A 211 2.16 -6.23 16.96
C THR A 211 1.22 -5.05 16.78
N LEU A 212 -0.10 -5.29 16.88
CA LEU A 212 -1.12 -4.25 16.80
C LEU A 212 -0.97 -3.21 17.93
N LEU A 213 -0.68 -3.66 19.13
CA LEU A 213 -0.49 -2.77 20.26
C LEU A 213 0.81 -1.96 20.14
N SER A 214 1.88 -2.56 19.61
CA SER A 214 3.12 -1.86 19.25
C SER A 214 2.86 -0.72 18.27
N TYR A 215 2.11 -1.00 17.22
CA TYR A 215 1.69 0.01 16.24
C TYR A 215 0.91 1.15 16.91
N LYS A 216 -0.10 0.84 17.72
CA LYS A 216 -0.89 1.83 18.46
C LYS A 216 -0.07 2.68 19.42
N GLN A 217 0.97 2.12 20.01
CA GLN A 217 1.85 2.80 20.95
C GLN A 217 3.03 3.54 20.28
N ASN A 218 3.04 3.70 18.97
CA ASN A 218 4.13 4.32 18.20
C ASN A 218 5.49 3.63 18.33
N ARG A 219 5.46 2.32 18.52
CA ARG A 219 6.67 1.50 18.61
C ARG A 219 6.94 0.85 17.25
N SER A 220 7.17 1.68 16.24
CA SER A 220 7.34 1.23 14.85
C SER A 220 8.41 0.15 14.69
N GLN A 221 9.53 0.26 15.41
CA GLN A 221 10.59 -0.77 15.38
C GLN A 221 10.10 -2.10 15.95
N ALA A 222 9.29 -2.10 17.02
CA ALA A 222 8.75 -3.33 17.59
C ALA A 222 7.74 -4.02 16.65
N VAL A 223 7.06 -3.28 15.80
CA VAL A 223 6.21 -3.85 14.72
C VAL A 223 7.04 -4.69 13.78
N ASP A 224 8.16 -4.15 13.31
CA ASP A 224 9.03 -4.83 12.34
C ASP A 224 9.84 -5.97 12.99
N ASP A 225 10.27 -5.80 14.24
CA ASP A 225 10.87 -6.90 15.02
C ASP A 225 9.92 -8.09 15.12
N ASN A 226 8.64 -7.85 15.42
CA ASN A 226 7.61 -8.89 15.51
C ASN A 226 7.33 -9.53 14.13
N SER A 227 7.38 -8.76 13.03
CA SER A 227 7.28 -9.29 11.68
C SER A 227 8.41 -10.26 11.37
N LEU A 228 9.65 -9.87 11.65
CA LEU A 228 10.80 -10.75 11.45
C LEU A 228 10.76 -11.97 12.36
N TRP A 229 10.42 -11.79 13.64
CA TRP A 229 10.28 -12.90 14.58
C TRP A 229 9.25 -13.92 14.11
N THR A 230 8.08 -13.46 13.65
CA THR A 230 7.01 -14.31 13.14
C THR A 230 7.46 -15.08 11.89
N ALA A 231 8.18 -14.42 10.98
CA ALA A 231 8.74 -15.06 9.79
C ALA A 231 9.69 -16.19 10.17
N VAL A 232 10.66 -15.91 11.03
CA VAL A 232 11.68 -16.88 11.45
C VAL A 232 11.08 -18.00 12.26
N LYS A 233 10.17 -17.71 13.19
CA LYS A 233 9.48 -18.74 13.97
C LYS A 233 8.71 -19.68 13.07
N SER A 234 8.00 -19.16 12.07
CA SER A 234 7.28 -19.95 11.07
C SER A 234 8.22 -20.84 10.25
N LEU A 235 9.39 -20.32 9.86
CA LEU A 235 10.40 -21.10 9.14
C LEU A 235 11.04 -22.17 10.04
N GLN A 236 11.25 -21.91 11.31
CA GLN A 236 11.73 -22.92 12.27
C GLN A 236 10.70 -24.03 12.45
N ASP A 237 9.42 -23.69 12.62
CA ASP A 237 8.35 -24.68 12.73
C ASP A 237 8.20 -25.52 11.45
N PHE A 238 8.35 -24.88 10.29
CA PHE A 238 8.38 -25.54 8.98
C PHE A 238 9.53 -26.52 8.86
N ASN A 239 10.69 -26.21 9.45
CA ASN A 239 11.89 -27.04 9.43
C ASN A 239 12.01 -27.98 10.65
N ALA A 240 11.10 -27.97 11.62
CA ALA A 240 11.20 -28.80 12.81
C ALA A 240 11.35 -30.33 12.53
N PRO A 241 10.75 -30.88 11.45
CA PRO A 241 10.97 -32.28 11.09
C PRO A 241 12.29 -32.53 10.36
N VAL A 242 13.00 -31.48 9.95
CA VAL A 242 14.25 -31.60 9.17
C VAL A 242 15.39 -31.98 10.11
N LYS A 243 16.21 -32.97 9.71
CA LYS A 243 17.35 -33.41 10.50
C LYS A 243 18.32 -32.26 10.76
N GLU A 244 18.84 -32.17 11.98
CA GLU A 244 19.85 -31.18 12.33
C GLU A 244 21.06 -31.25 11.36
N GLY A 245 21.51 -30.08 10.89
CA GLY A 245 22.59 -29.96 9.90
C GLY A 245 22.18 -30.20 8.44
N ALA A 246 20.92 -30.58 8.16
CA ALA A 246 20.44 -30.64 6.79
C ALA A 246 20.14 -29.23 6.25
N GLU A 247 20.05 -29.14 4.93
CA GLU A 247 19.66 -27.92 4.22
C GLU A 247 18.29 -27.43 4.66
N LEU A 248 18.14 -26.09 4.83
CA LEU A 248 16.85 -25.47 5.12
C LEU A 248 15.86 -25.70 3.97
N GLN A 249 14.65 -26.02 4.36
CA GLN A 249 13.52 -26.03 3.46
C GLN A 249 12.85 -24.65 3.53
N LEU A 250 12.60 -24.03 2.37
CA LEU A 250 11.88 -22.77 2.29
C LEU A 250 10.61 -22.94 1.46
N PRO A 251 9.54 -22.18 1.75
CA PRO A 251 8.43 -22.00 0.81
C PRO A 251 8.92 -21.45 -0.53
N SER A 252 8.16 -21.64 -1.59
CA SER A 252 8.48 -21.09 -2.92
C SER A 252 8.49 -19.55 -2.89
N LEU A 253 7.65 -18.95 -2.05
CA LEU A 253 7.58 -17.49 -1.85
C LEU A 253 7.45 -17.17 -0.37
N ILE A 254 8.28 -16.26 0.10
CA ILE A 254 8.21 -15.67 1.44
C ILE A 254 8.03 -14.17 1.28
N THR A 255 6.99 -13.61 1.88
CA THR A 255 6.77 -12.17 1.97
C THR A 255 6.85 -11.75 3.43
N ILE A 256 7.79 -10.86 3.76
CA ILE A 256 7.94 -10.27 5.09
C ILE A 256 7.60 -8.79 4.96
N TYR A 257 6.52 -8.36 5.61
CA TYR A 257 6.06 -6.99 5.54
C TYR A 257 6.56 -6.18 6.74
N PHE A 258 7.20 -5.06 6.45
CA PHE A 258 7.73 -4.10 7.40
C PHE A 258 6.96 -2.78 7.27
N ALA A 259 6.01 -2.56 8.17
CA ALA A 259 5.13 -1.38 8.17
C ALA A 259 5.70 -0.20 8.96
N GLY A 260 6.78 -0.43 9.69
CA GLY A 260 7.21 0.51 10.72
C GLY A 260 7.85 1.78 10.18
N LEU A 261 8.44 1.77 8.98
CA LEU A 261 9.02 2.98 8.38
C LEU A 261 7.94 3.99 8.04
N ASP A 262 6.90 3.58 7.30
CA ASP A 262 5.74 4.41 6.97
C ASP A 262 5.12 5.03 8.22
N HIS A 263 4.85 4.20 9.22
CA HIS A 263 4.30 4.64 10.49
C HIS A 263 5.21 5.67 11.22
N ALA A 264 6.52 5.48 11.20
CA ALA A 264 7.47 6.42 11.80
C ALA A 264 7.51 7.76 11.04
N GLU A 265 7.38 7.73 9.70
CA GLU A 265 7.39 8.91 8.86
C GLU A 265 6.16 9.79 9.05
N HIS A 266 4.97 9.18 9.07
CA HIS A 266 3.73 9.90 9.35
C HIS A 266 3.80 10.71 10.63
N LEU A 267 4.50 10.22 11.64
CA LEU A 267 4.52 10.77 13.00
C LEU A 267 5.74 11.63 13.34
N SER A 268 6.71 11.78 12.44
CA SER A 268 7.97 12.50 12.73
C SER A 268 7.86 14.01 12.50
N PRO A 269 7.79 14.86 13.58
CA PRO A 269 7.55 16.29 13.41
C PRO A 269 8.80 17.09 13.02
N GLU A 270 10.01 16.68 13.41
CA GLU A 270 11.15 17.59 13.41
C GLU A 270 12.05 17.49 12.17
N ASN A 271 12.30 16.30 11.68
CA ASN A 271 13.13 16.07 10.50
C ASN A 271 12.79 14.70 9.89
N PRO A 272 11.80 14.65 8.99
CA PRO A 272 11.38 13.39 8.35
C PRO A 272 12.53 12.63 7.71
N GLU A 273 13.43 13.32 7.01
CA GLU A 273 14.56 12.69 6.35
C GLU A 273 15.53 12.03 7.33
N LYS A 274 15.86 12.71 8.44
CA LYS A 274 16.71 12.12 9.48
C LYS A 274 16.03 10.89 10.11
N ALA A 275 14.74 10.97 10.39
CA ALA A 275 13.98 9.87 10.96
C ALA A 275 14.02 8.65 10.03
N ARG A 276 13.82 8.84 8.71
CA ARG A 276 13.93 7.78 7.69
C ARG A 276 15.29 7.11 7.70
N LEU A 277 16.37 7.90 7.64
CA LEU A 277 17.74 7.39 7.62
C LEU A 277 18.09 6.62 8.90
N GLU A 278 17.62 7.08 10.06
CA GLU A 278 17.80 6.34 11.33
C GLU A 278 16.95 5.07 11.35
N TYR A 279 15.75 5.09 10.81
CA TYR A 279 14.90 3.90 10.72
C TYR A 279 15.48 2.83 9.78
N LEU A 280 16.07 3.24 8.66
CA LEU A 280 16.74 2.32 7.74
C LEU A 280 17.89 1.56 8.40
N LYS A 281 18.53 2.11 9.43
CA LYS A 281 19.54 1.36 10.22
C LYS A 281 18.93 0.17 10.93
N HIS A 282 17.68 0.31 11.40
CA HIS A 282 16.96 -0.78 12.06
C HIS A 282 16.57 -1.85 11.04
N LEU A 283 16.01 -1.48 9.90
CA LEU A 283 15.66 -2.42 8.82
C LEU A 283 16.89 -3.16 8.28
N ASP A 284 18.01 -2.46 8.11
CA ASP A 284 19.30 -3.06 7.72
C ASP A 284 19.74 -4.13 8.73
N ASP A 285 19.58 -3.85 10.03
CA ASP A 285 19.86 -4.80 11.11
C ASP A 285 18.92 -6.02 11.07
N LEU A 286 17.64 -5.84 10.80
CA LEU A 286 16.67 -6.94 10.67
C LEU A 286 16.99 -7.84 9.47
N ILE A 287 17.28 -7.26 8.31
CA ILE A 287 17.69 -8.00 7.11
C ILE A 287 18.98 -8.77 7.39
N ALA A 288 19.95 -8.14 8.04
CA ALA A 288 21.19 -8.79 8.45
C ALA A 288 20.94 -9.99 9.36
N LYS A 289 20.10 -9.87 10.37
CA LYS A 289 19.72 -10.97 11.27
C LYS A 289 19.06 -12.12 10.52
N PHE A 290 18.19 -11.82 9.56
CA PHE A 290 17.52 -12.84 8.75
C PHE A 290 18.51 -13.61 7.86
N ILE A 291 19.45 -12.89 7.24
CA ILE A 291 20.40 -13.49 6.29
C ILE A 291 21.55 -14.18 7.03
N SER A 292 22.20 -13.52 8.00
CA SER A 292 23.40 -14.06 8.66
C SER A 292 23.08 -15.02 9.82
N GLY A 293 21.99 -14.78 10.55
CA GLY A 293 21.63 -15.58 11.72
C GLY A 293 22.58 -15.43 12.91
N ASP A 294 23.43 -14.40 12.91
CA ASP A 294 24.47 -14.20 13.91
C ASP A 294 23.96 -13.58 15.22
N ARG A 295 22.73 -13.10 15.24
CA ARG A 295 22.11 -12.43 16.39
C ARG A 295 20.67 -12.89 16.61
N ALA A 296 20.25 -12.85 17.88
CA ALA A 296 18.88 -13.15 18.25
C ALA A 296 17.88 -12.17 17.61
N ILE A 297 16.74 -12.71 17.21
CA ILE A 297 15.59 -11.96 16.72
C ILE A 297 14.61 -11.85 17.88
N THR A 298 14.12 -10.67 18.15
CA THR A 298 13.35 -10.35 19.35
C THR A 298 11.87 -10.17 19.00
N ARG A 299 11.00 -10.76 19.81
CA ARG A 299 9.58 -10.44 19.85
C ARG A 299 9.28 -9.54 21.02
N HIS A 300 8.46 -8.54 20.81
CA HIS A 300 7.99 -7.64 21.85
C HIS A 300 6.56 -8.01 22.27
N HIS A 301 6.38 -8.27 23.59
CA HIS A 301 5.11 -8.56 24.20
C HIS A 301 4.64 -7.40 25.06
N HIS A 302 3.34 -7.21 25.12
CA HIS A 302 2.70 -6.23 25.99
C HIS A 302 1.88 -6.95 27.06
N ALA A 303 2.29 -6.87 28.33
CA ALA A 303 1.61 -7.52 29.43
C ALA A 303 0.19 -6.97 29.68
N THR A 304 -0.02 -5.68 29.40
CA THR A 304 -1.33 -5.01 29.45
C THR A 304 -1.33 -3.80 28.52
N PRO A 305 -2.51 -3.28 28.08
CA PRO A 305 -2.58 -2.07 27.28
C PRO A 305 -1.96 -0.82 27.93
N VAL A 306 -1.71 -0.86 29.24
CA VAL A 306 -1.23 0.27 30.05
C VAL A 306 0.21 0.09 30.52
N SER A 307 0.83 -1.09 30.34
CA SER A 307 2.18 -1.32 30.86
C SER A 307 3.25 -0.87 29.86
N ASP A 308 4.16 -0.03 30.31
CA ASP A 308 5.37 0.36 29.57
C ASP A 308 6.43 -0.75 29.51
N VAL A 309 6.23 -1.84 30.24
CA VAL A 309 7.19 -2.94 30.32
C VAL A 309 6.91 -3.93 29.21
N THR A 310 7.72 -3.89 28.17
CA THR A 310 7.74 -4.93 27.14
C THR A 310 8.54 -6.12 27.67
N GLN A 311 7.88 -7.27 27.80
CA GLN A 311 8.58 -8.53 27.88
C GLN A 311 9.12 -8.85 26.48
N VAL A 312 10.36 -9.31 26.40
CA VAL A 312 10.98 -9.71 25.14
C VAL A 312 11.15 -11.23 25.09
N ASP A 313 10.90 -11.82 23.93
CA ASP A 313 11.11 -13.24 23.66
C ASP A 313 12.10 -13.39 22.48
N PRO A 314 13.40 -13.61 22.78
CA PRO A 314 14.41 -13.77 21.76
C PRO A 314 14.42 -15.21 21.21
N ILE A 315 14.52 -15.35 19.89
CA ILE A 315 14.77 -16.62 19.23
C ILE A 315 16.11 -16.59 18.49
N GLN A 316 16.78 -17.74 18.44
CA GLN A 316 17.98 -17.92 17.62
C GLN A 316 17.58 -18.44 16.25
N TRP A 317 18.20 -17.89 15.23
CA TRP A 317 18.04 -18.30 13.84
C TRP A 317 19.41 -18.64 13.25
N ARG A 318 19.51 -19.70 12.48
CA ARG A 318 20.80 -20.11 11.89
C ARG A 318 21.21 -19.30 10.64
N GLY A 319 20.29 -18.44 10.14
CA GLY A 319 20.53 -17.67 8.92
C GLY A 319 20.43 -18.49 7.64
N LEU A 320 20.55 -17.80 6.52
CA LEU A 320 20.58 -18.38 5.17
C LEU A 320 21.97 -18.35 4.54
N ARG A 321 22.86 -17.46 5.03
CA ARG A 321 24.16 -17.15 4.41
C ARG A 321 24.99 -18.39 4.09
N ASP A 322 25.14 -19.28 5.07
CA ASP A 322 25.98 -20.48 4.98
C ASP A 322 25.19 -21.73 4.56
N ASP A 323 23.89 -21.60 4.33
CA ASP A 323 23.02 -22.69 3.90
C ASP A 323 23.00 -22.80 2.38
N PRO A 324 23.08 -24.01 1.79
CA PRO A 324 23.02 -24.19 0.34
C PRO A 324 21.76 -23.58 -0.31
N VAL A 325 20.64 -23.48 0.43
CA VAL A 325 19.39 -22.86 -0.05
C VAL A 325 19.60 -21.42 -0.50
N MET A 326 20.57 -20.71 0.09
CA MET A 326 20.92 -19.33 -0.28
C MET A 326 21.19 -19.19 -1.78
N GLN A 327 21.90 -20.16 -2.40
CA GLN A 327 22.26 -20.13 -3.82
C GLN A 327 21.03 -20.22 -4.77
N ARG A 328 19.91 -20.73 -4.27
CA ARG A 328 18.66 -20.91 -5.00
C ARG A 328 17.57 -19.93 -4.56
N THR A 329 17.93 -18.95 -3.75
CA THR A 329 17.03 -17.92 -3.26
C THR A 329 17.24 -16.59 -4.01
N LEU A 330 16.15 -16.01 -4.50
CA LEU A 330 16.10 -14.64 -5.00
C LEU A 330 15.52 -13.74 -3.91
N PHE A 331 16.23 -12.68 -3.56
CA PHE A 331 15.72 -11.62 -2.68
C PHE A 331 15.18 -10.48 -3.53
N VAL A 332 14.04 -9.94 -3.11
CA VAL A 332 13.42 -8.75 -3.71
C VAL A 332 13.26 -7.71 -2.60
N LEU A 333 13.88 -6.55 -2.78
CA LEU A 333 13.68 -5.38 -1.93
C LEU A 333 12.75 -4.42 -2.67
N VAL A 334 11.60 -4.12 -2.07
CA VAL A 334 10.55 -3.34 -2.73
C VAL A 334 9.74 -2.53 -1.72
N SER A 335 9.23 -1.38 -2.17
CA SER A 335 8.27 -0.58 -1.44
C SER A 335 7.06 -0.25 -2.31
N ASP A 336 6.00 0.19 -1.68
CA ASP A 336 4.71 0.52 -2.29
C ASP A 336 4.58 2.00 -2.64
N HIS A 337 5.10 2.91 -1.81
CA HIS A 337 5.12 4.36 -2.02
C HIS A 337 6.26 5.02 -1.25
N GLY A 338 6.48 6.29 -1.50
CA GLY A 338 7.29 7.16 -0.68
C GLY A 338 6.40 8.18 0.05
N HIS A 339 6.99 9.27 0.54
CA HIS A 339 6.30 10.27 1.35
C HIS A 339 6.60 11.70 0.94
N THR A 340 5.62 12.58 1.11
CA THR A 340 5.75 14.03 0.96
C THR A 340 5.35 14.74 2.25
N PRO A 341 6.12 15.72 2.74
CA PRO A 341 5.75 16.53 3.91
C PRO A 341 4.42 17.27 3.72
N ILE A 342 3.57 17.27 4.73
CA ILE A 342 2.28 17.96 4.74
C ILE A 342 2.17 18.93 5.92
N ASP A 343 1.16 19.80 5.84
CA ASP A 343 0.72 20.66 6.92
C ASP A 343 -0.66 20.19 7.39
N TRP A 344 -0.71 19.55 8.54
CA TRP A 344 -1.94 18.97 9.09
C TRP A 344 -3.07 20.00 9.21
N ASP A 345 -2.75 21.24 9.55
CA ASP A 345 -3.77 22.29 9.74
C ASP A 345 -4.40 22.70 8.40
N LYS A 346 -3.65 22.60 7.30
CA LYS A 346 -4.13 22.88 5.94
C LYS A 346 -4.79 21.70 5.27
N ALA A 347 -4.61 20.48 5.79
CA ALA A 347 -5.21 19.31 5.19
C ALA A 347 -6.73 19.42 5.16
N LEU A 348 -7.34 19.03 4.03
CA LEU A 348 -8.78 19.06 3.81
C LEU A 348 -9.40 17.77 4.36
N GLY A 349 -10.38 17.91 5.25
CA GLY A 349 -11.13 16.80 5.82
C GLY A 349 -12.52 16.62 5.21
N ILE A 350 -13.17 15.50 5.58
CA ILE A 350 -14.55 15.23 5.13
C ILE A 350 -15.54 16.27 5.61
N GLU A 351 -15.36 16.83 6.81
CA GLU A 351 -16.25 17.84 7.35
C GLU A 351 -16.17 19.17 6.55
N ASP A 352 -14.97 19.52 6.06
CA ASP A 352 -14.79 20.68 5.20
C ASP A 352 -15.53 20.50 3.87
N LEU A 353 -15.52 19.28 3.32
CA LEU A 353 -16.27 18.92 2.11
C LEU A 353 -17.78 18.93 2.37
N LYS A 354 -18.26 18.38 3.47
CA LYS A 354 -19.68 18.41 3.86
C LYS A 354 -20.18 19.84 3.97
N ILE A 355 -19.46 20.72 4.68
CA ILE A 355 -19.82 22.13 4.80
C ILE A 355 -19.91 22.81 3.42
N THR A 356 -19.05 22.42 2.48
CA THR A 356 -19.06 22.93 1.12
C THR A 356 -20.34 22.55 0.39
N PHE A 357 -20.79 21.29 0.51
CA PHE A 357 -21.91 20.74 -0.25
C PHE A 357 -23.28 20.88 0.44
N ASP A 358 -23.34 21.13 1.73
CA ASP A 358 -24.59 21.40 2.47
C ASP A 358 -25.27 22.73 2.06
N ARG A 359 -24.57 23.57 1.29
CA ARG A 359 -25.10 24.83 0.75
C ARG A 359 -25.57 24.64 -0.68
N PRO A 360 -26.67 25.29 -1.09
CA PRO A 360 -27.07 25.29 -2.49
C PRO A 360 -25.94 25.80 -3.38
N ILE A 361 -25.63 25.07 -4.46
CA ILE A 361 -24.52 25.39 -5.35
C ILE A 361 -24.90 26.35 -6.46
N ASP A 362 -26.20 26.52 -6.71
CA ASP A 362 -26.72 27.41 -7.74
C ASP A 362 -28.07 28.05 -7.36
N THR A 363 -28.59 28.87 -8.23
CA THR A 363 -29.90 29.53 -8.06
C THR A 363 -31.08 28.57 -8.13
N SER A 364 -30.89 27.32 -8.58
CA SER A 364 -31.91 26.27 -8.58
C SER A 364 -32.10 25.63 -7.20
N GLY A 365 -31.19 25.88 -6.28
CA GLY A 365 -31.19 25.28 -4.95
C GLY A 365 -30.66 23.84 -4.93
N LYS A 366 -29.92 23.41 -5.96
CA LYS A 366 -29.32 22.07 -6.03
C LYS A 366 -28.32 21.88 -4.88
N THR A 367 -28.48 20.82 -4.11
CA THR A 367 -27.58 20.39 -3.04
C THR A 367 -27.05 19.00 -3.34
N TYR A 368 -25.90 18.64 -2.77
CA TYR A 368 -25.35 17.30 -2.82
C TYR A 368 -25.29 16.71 -1.42
N HIS A 369 -25.77 15.48 -1.27
CA HIS A 369 -25.61 14.72 -0.04
C HIS A 369 -24.30 13.92 -0.14
N LEU A 370 -23.28 14.43 0.57
CA LEU A 370 -21.93 13.87 0.54
C LEU A 370 -21.75 12.81 1.61
N GLU A 371 -21.27 11.66 1.20
CA GLU A 371 -20.71 10.64 2.08
C GLU A 371 -19.23 10.39 1.80
N ALA A 372 -18.54 9.85 2.77
CA ALA A 372 -17.20 9.31 2.63
C ALA A 372 -17.05 8.08 3.51
N PRO A 373 -16.27 7.10 3.10
CA PRO A 373 -15.91 5.97 3.96
C PRO A 373 -15.27 6.48 5.23
N ALA A 374 -15.79 6.07 6.39
CA ALA A 374 -15.30 6.47 7.69
C ALA A 374 -14.78 5.25 8.45
N PHE A 375 -13.58 5.38 8.98
CA PHE A 375 -12.94 4.32 9.79
C PHE A 375 -13.79 3.88 10.98
N TYR A 376 -14.36 4.85 11.71
CA TYR A 376 -15.09 4.59 12.94
C TYR A 376 -16.44 3.88 12.72
N GLU A 377 -17.20 4.29 11.73
CA GLU A 377 -18.49 3.67 11.40
C GLU A 377 -18.31 2.25 10.88
N GLU A 378 -17.27 1.98 10.11
CA GLU A 378 -16.99 0.66 9.60
C GLU A 378 -16.46 -0.30 10.65
N THR A 379 -15.60 0.14 11.56
CA THR A 379 -14.92 -0.76 12.49
C THR A 379 -15.79 -1.17 13.69
N PHE A 380 -16.55 -0.26 14.24
CA PHE A 380 -17.28 -0.50 15.50
C PHE A 380 -18.77 -0.76 15.32
N LEU A 381 -19.46 0.04 14.52
CA LEU A 381 -20.90 -0.10 14.32
C LEU A 381 -21.25 -1.08 13.21
N SER A 382 -20.47 -1.12 12.13
CA SER A 382 -20.70 -2.05 11.03
C SER A 382 -20.26 -3.46 11.38
N GLY A 383 -19.19 -3.63 12.15
CA GLY A 383 -18.82 -4.92 12.73
C GLY A 383 -19.94 -5.49 13.59
N ALA A 384 -20.55 -4.67 14.47
CA ALA A 384 -21.68 -5.07 15.26
C ALA A 384 -22.94 -5.32 14.39
N ARG A 385 -23.23 -4.47 13.40
CA ARG A 385 -24.35 -4.64 12.46
C ARG A 385 -24.17 -5.85 11.54
N SER A 386 -22.94 -6.14 11.10
CA SER A 386 -22.60 -7.32 10.31
C SER A 386 -22.73 -8.62 11.10
N LEU A 387 -22.36 -8.62 12.39
CA LEU A 387 -22.57 -9.75 13.30
C LEU A 387 -24.06 -10.12 13.43
N PHE A 388 -24.95 -9.15 13.33
CA PHE A 388 -26.40 -9.36 13.42
C PHE A 388 -27.08 -9.53 12.05
N GLY A 389 -26.31 -9.54 10.93
CA GLY A 389 -26.82 -9.84 9.59
C GLY A 389 -27.72 -8.76 8.97
N PHE A 390 -27.75 -7.54 9.51
CA PHE A 390 -28.73 -6.53 9.12
C PHE A 390 -28.30 -5.61 7.96
N ILE A 391 -26.99 -5.35 7.78
CA ILE A 391 -26.48 -4.47 6.69
C ILE A 391 -25.07 -4.92 6.31
N SER A 392 -24.72 -4.87 5.02
CA SER A 392 -23.31 -5.00 4.58
C SER A 392 -22.50 -3.82 5.12
N PRO A 393 -21.30 -4.05 5.68
CA PRO A 393 -20.45 -2.95 6.12
C PRO A 393 -20.19 -1.94 5.00
N GLY A 394 -20.29 -0.64 5.31
CA GLY A 394 -20.00 0.44 4.36
C GLY A 394 -21.12 0.72 3.34
N THR A 395 -22.35 0.19 3.50
CA THR A 395 -23.47 0.59 2.64
C THR A 395 -23.77 2.07 2.84
N ILE A 396 -23.76 2.84 1.74
CA ILE A 396 -24.07 4.27 1.74
C ILE A 396 -25.58 4.53 1.92
N SER A 397 -25.93 5.76 2.34
CA SER A 397 -27.33 6.17 2.47
C SER A 397 -28.02 6.22 1.10
N GLY A 398 -29.32 5.90 1.07
CA GLY A 398 -30.09 5.90 -0.18
C GLY A 398 -30.30 7.29 -0.80
N ASP A 399 -30.16 8.35 -0.01
CA ASP A 399 -30.24 9.74 -0.45
C ASP A 399 -28.87 10.34 -0.85
N SER A 400 -27.77 9.61 -0.69
CA SER A 400 -26.44 10.05 -1.10
C SER A 400 -26.36 10.30 -2.60
N THR A 401 -25.80 11.44 -2.97
CA THR A 401 -25.61 11.84 -4.37
C THR A 401 -24.14 12.04 -4.74
N LEU A 402 -23.25 12.08 -3.75
CA LEU A 402 -21.82 12.25 -3.90
C LEU A 402 -21.09 11.38 -2.88
N VAL A 403 -20.07 10.65 -3.32
CA VAL A 403 -19.16 9.92 -2.43
C VAL A 403 -17.75 10.45 -2.64
N ALA A 404 -17.08 10.87 -1.56
CA ALA A 404 -15.70 11.30 -1.57
C ALA A 404 -14.79 10.20 -1.00
N THR A 405 -13.69 9.91 -1.69
CA THR A 405 -12.64 8.99 -1.26
C THR A 405 -11.34 9.77 -1.04
N LEU A 406 -10.89 9.83 0.22
CA LEU A 406 -9.72 10.60 0.62
C LEU A 406 -8.52 9.65 0.68
N ASN A 407 -7.54 9.89 -0.18
CA ASN A 407 -6.33 9.09 -0.29
C ASN A 407 -5.11 10.02 -0.31
N GLY A 408 -4.89 10.74 0.78
CA GLY A 408 -3.74 11.62 0.99
C GLY A 408 -3.55 12.67 -0.11
N GLY A 409 -2.69 12.39 -1.07
CA GLY A 409 -2.43 13.26 -2.21
C GLY A 409 -3.54 13.32 -3.25
N ALA A 410 -4.57 12.47 -3.15
CA ALA A 410 -5.66 12.38 -4.10
C ALA A 410 -7.04 12.37 -3.41
N LEU A 411 -7.93 13.25 -3.86
CA LEU A 411 -9.35 13.23 -3.52
C LEU A 411 -10.13 12.70 -4.72
N GLY A 412 -10.75 11.54 -4.56
CA GLY A 412 -11.67 10.98 -5.54
C GLY A 412 -13.11 11.39 -5.26
N LEU A 413 -13.86 11.75 -6.27
CA LEU A 413 -15.29 12.05 -6.20
C LEU A 413 -16.06 11.13 -7.14
N HIS A 414 -17.07 10.47 -6.58
CA HIS A 414 -18.02 9.65 -7.33
C HIS A 414 -19.35 10.40 -7.32
N VAL A 415 -19.88 10.69 -8.50
CA VAL A 415 -21.10 11.48 -8.69
C VAL A 415 -22.22 10.55 -9.12
N LYS A 416 -23.35 10.57 -8.39
CA LYS A 416 -24.56 9.89 -8.80
C LYS A 416 -25.27 10.70 -9.89
N PRO A 417 -25.60 10.13 -11.06
CA PRO A 417 -26.37 10.85 -12.07
C PRO A 417 -27.71 11.33 -11.53
N ALA A 418 -28.12 12.54 -11.89
CA ALA A 418 -29.43 13.08 -11.48
C ALA A 418 -30.62 12.21 -11.94
N GLN A 419 -30.45 11.50 -13.06
CA GLN A 419 -31.40 10.54 -13.61
C GLN A 419 -30.68 9.21 -13.86
N GLY A 420 -30.45 8.44 -12.79
CA GLY A 420 -29.71 7.17 -12.91
C GLY A 420 -29.39 6.52 -11.58
N GLN A 421 -28.65 5.44 -11.65
CA GLN A 421 -28.12 4.71 -10.52
C GLN A 421 -26.62 4.94 -10.39
N TRP A 422 -26.02 4.56 -9.26
CA TRP A 422 -24.57 4.69 -9.03
C TRP A 422 -23.70 4.00 -10.10
N LYS A 423 -24.18 2.93 -10.71
CA LYS A 423 -23.48 2.21 -11.79
C LYS A 423 -23.43 2.99 -13.12
N ASP A 424 -24.31 4.00 -13.29
CA ASP A 424 -24.37 4.79 -14.51
C ASP A 424 -23.35 5.93 -14.45
N SER A 425 -22.83 6.35 -15.60
CA SER A 425 -21.92 7.50 -15.67
C SER A 425 -22.70 8.80 -15.52
N PRO A 426 -22.20 9.79 -14.73
CA PRO A 426 -22.84 11.09 -14.61
C PRO A 426 -22.74 11.88 -15.92
N ASP A 427 -23.73 12.74 -16.18
CA ASP A 427 -23.63 13.71 -17.26
C ASP A 427 -22.59 14.78 -16.91
N TYR A 428 -21.61 14.97 -17.80
CA TYR A 428 -20.52 15.90 -17.52
C TYR A 428 -21.01 17.34 -17.32
N GLN A 429 -21.89 17.82 -18.20
CA GLN A 429 -22.36 19.22 -18.15
C GLN A 429 -23.40 19.45 -17.05
N GLY A 430 -24.32 18.51 -16.84
CA GLY A 430 -25.42 18.67 -15.89
C GLY A 430 -25.10 18.24 -14.46
N ASP A 431 -24.27 17.20 -14.30
CA ASP A 431 -23.99 16.64 -12.97
C ASP A 431 -22.61 17.06 -12.45
N VAL A 432 -21.57 17.04 -13.32
CA VAL A 432 -20.18 17.21 -12.88
C VAL A 432 -19.75 18.68 -12.86
N VAL A 433 -19.98 19.42 -13.94
CA VAL A 433 -19.48 20.81 -14.07
C VAL A 433 -19.97 21.72 -12.93
N PRO A 434 -21.27 21.80 -12.60
CA PRO A 434 -21.75 22.68 -11.54
C PRO A 434 -21.17 22.34 -10.16
N MET A 435 -21.07 21.04 -9.85
CA MET A 435 -20.47 20.52 -8.63
C MET A 435 -19.00 20.91 -8.53
N LEU A 436 -18.25 20.69 -9.61
CA LEU A 436 -16.81 20.92 -9.63
C LEU A 436 -16.45 22.41 -9.56
N GLU A 437 -17.17 23.28 -10.29
CA GLU A 437 -16.97 24.73 -10.20
C GLU A 437 -17.24 25.27 -8.79
N HIS A 438 -18.30 24.79 -8.14
CA HIS A 438 -18.62 25.16 -6.76
C HIS A 438 -17.51 24.71 -5.79
N LEU A 439 -17.07 23.44 -5.88
CA LEU A 439 -16.00 22.90 -5.03
C LEU A 439 -14.70 23.69 -5.23
N LEU A 440 -14.25 23.85 -6.47
CA LEU A 440 -13.00 24.55 -6.78
C LEU A 440 -13.03 26.01 -6.29
N LEU A 441 -14.17 26.71 -6.46
CA LEU A 441 -14.33 28.08 -5.95
C LEU A 441 -14.16 28.13 -4.44
N THR A 442 -14.75 27.18 -3.72
CA THR A 442 -14.62 27.11 -2.25
C THR A 442 -13.18 26.80 -1.83
N LEU A 443 -12.54 25.81 -2.48
CA LEU A 443 -11.16 25.45 -2.19
C LEU A 443 -10.19 26.60 -2.46
N HIS A 444 -10.36 27.34 -3.56
CA HIS A 444 -9.51 28.51 -3.86
C HIS A 444 -9.69 29.67 -2.88
N LYS A 445 -10.92 29.92 -2.43
CA LYS A 445 -11.18 30.94 -1.40
C LYS A 445 -10.53 30.61 -0.06
N ASN A 446 -10.32 29.33 0.21
CA ASN A 446 -9.66 28.81 1.42
C ASN A 446 -8.16 28.54 1.23
N GLU A 447 -7.56 28.96 0.10
CA GLU A 447 -6.17 28.69 -0.27
C GLU A 447 -5.82 27.18 -0.42
N GLN A 448 -6.83 26.34 -0.59
CA GLN A 448 -6.75 24.87 -0.70
C GLN A 448 -6.96 24.38 -2.15
N GLY A 449 -6.82 25.25 -3.15
CA GLY A 449 -6.97 24.87 -4.57
C GLY A 449 -6.04 23.72 -4.96
N PRO A 450 -6.53 22.72 -5.74
CA PRO A 450 -5.76 21.58 -6.15
C PRO A 450 -4.69 21.95 -7.19
N GLU A 451 -3.64 21.12 -7.29
CA GLU A 451 -2.61 21.22 -8.31
C GLU A 451 -3.16 20.81 -9.69
N ALA A 452 -4.00 19.80 -9.74
CA ALA A 452 -4.60 19.30 -10.97
C ALA A 452 -6.00 18.73 -10.71
N VAL A 453 -6.84 18.80 -11.74
CA VAL A 453 -8.18 18.22 -11.78
C VAL A 453 -8.26 17.24 -12.94
N LEU A 454 -8.75 16.04 -12.67
CA LEU A 454 -8.89 14.97 -13.64
C LEU A 454 -10.35 14.52 -13.71
N HIS A 455 -10.80 14.21 -14.91
CA HIS A 455 -12.14 13.67 -15.15
C HIS A 455 -12.03 12.34 -15.89
N LYS A 456 -12.73 11.33 -15.41
CA LYS A 456 -12.83 10.02 -16.05
C LYS A 456 -13.75 10.10 -17.27
N ARG A 457 -13.22 9.75 -18.43
CA ARG A 457 -13.99 9.67 -19.68
C ARG A 457 -13.86 8.28 -20.28
N GLY A 458 -14.86 7.45 -20.01
CA GLY A 458 -14.81 6.04 -20.39
C GLY A 458 -13.69 5.31 -19.62
N SER A 459 -12.76 4.72 -20.35
CA SER A 459 -11.64 3.93 -19.80
C SER A 459 -10.34 4.72 -19.59
N ARG A 460 -10.38 6.03 -19.54
CA ARG A 460 -9.20 6.89 -19.33
C ARG A 460 -9.55 8.16 -18.56
N TYR A 461 -8.53 8.81 -18.03
CA TYR A 461 -8.65 10.14 -17.44
C TYR A 461 -8.23 11.22 -18.43
N MET A 462 -8.87 12.39 -18.31
CA MET A 462 -8.57 13.62 -19.01
C MET A 462 -8.20 14.68 -17.99
N PHE A 463 -7.26 15.57 -18.33
CA PHE A 463 -6.96 16.74 -17.52
C PHE A 463 -7.98 17.84 -17.78
N ILE A 464 -8.50 18.50 -16.73
CA ILE A 464 -9.42 19.63 -16.83
C ILE A 464 -8.66 20.89 -16.43
N PRO A 465 -8.23 21.73 -17.37
CA PRO A 465 -7.76 23.06 -17.07
C PRO A 465 -8.91 23.93 -16.57
N TYR A 466 -8.63 24.88 -15.69
CA TYR A 466 -9.61 25.86 -15.25
C TYR A 466 -8.96 27.22 -14.98
N HIS A 467 -9.77 28.27 -15.02
CA HIS A 467 -9.36 29.63 -14.70
C HIS A 467 -10.06 30.10 -13.42
N TYR A 468 -9.30 30.70 -12.53
CA TYR A 468 -9.80 31.36 -11.32
C TYR A 468 -9.40 32.83 -11.37
N ASP A 469 -10.40 33.73 -11.36
CA ASP A 469 -10.21 35.20 -11.44
C ASP A 469 -10.28 35.89 -10.08
N GLY A 470 -10.32 35.17 -8.99
CA GLY A 470 -10.50 35.68 -7.61
C GLY A 470 -11.95 35.66 -7.15
N ALA A 471 -12.92 35.53 -8.04
CA ALA A 471 -14.35 35.57 -7.74
C ALA A 471 -15.11 34.35 -8.30
N THR A 472 -14.72 33.88 -9.46
CA THR A 472 -15.38 32.77 -10.18
C THR A 472 -14.38 31.71 -10.63
N ILE A 473 -14.88 30.51 -10.81
CA ILE A 473 -14.17 29.41 -11.50
C ILE A 473 -14.83 29.20 -12.86
N ARG A 474 -14.02 28.98 -13.88
CA ARG A 474 -14.46 28.56 -15.20
C ARG A 474 -13.65 27.38 -15.66
N LEU A 475 -14.32 26.25 -15.86
CA LEU A 475 -13.68 25.06 -16.45
C LEU A 475 -13.42 25.29 -17.94
N LEU A 476 -12.26 24.83 -18.40
CA LEU A 476 -11.86 24.87 -19.80
C LEU A 476 -12.08 23.48 -20.44
N PRO A 477 -12.04 23.36 -21.77
CA PRO A 477 -12.13 22.06 -22.42
C PRO A 477 -11.09 21.08 -21.89
N ALA A 478 -11.53 19.84 -21.57
CA ALA A 478 -10.64 18.79 -21.12
C ALA A 478 -9.63 18.42 -22.22
N VAL A 479 -8.37 18.16 -21.81
CA VAL A 479 -7.28 17.77 -22.71
C VAL A 479 -6.76 16.38 -22.37
N ASP A 480 -6.17 15.71 -23.36
CA ASP A 480 -5.52 14.41 -23.14
C ASP A 480 -4.34 14.56 -22.17
N LEU A 481 -4.09 13.52 -21.36
CA LEU A 481 -3.01 13.52 -20.37
C LEU A 481 -1.63 13.73 -21.01
N ASP A 482 -1.42 13.22 -22.22
CA ASP A 482 -0.16 13.41 -22.96
C ASP A 482 0.14 14.87 -23.29
N GLN A 483 -0.90 15.72 -23.33
CA GLN A 483 -0.81 17.16 -23.59
C GLN A 483 -0.94 17.99 -22.31
N SER A 484 -1.00 17.35 -21.15
CA SER A 484 -1.19 18.00 -19.87
C SER A 484 0.15 18.30 -19.18
N LEU A 485 0.09 19.13 -18.13
CA LEU A 485 1.22 19.38 -17.24
C LEU A 485 1.72 18.13 -16.52
N LEU A 486 0.90 17.07 -16.44
CA LEU A 486 1.26 15.80 -15.79
C LEU A 486 2.16 14.91 -16.69
N ASN A 487 2.31 15.23 -17.96
CA ASN A 487 3.30 14.58 -18.82
C ASN A 487 4.68 15.23 -18.67
N HIS A 488 5.25 15.17 -17.46
CA HIS A 488 6.52 15.79 -17.09
C HIS A 488 7.33 14.88 -16.18
N ALA A 489 8.66 15.02 -16.18
CA ALA A 489 9.58 14.21 -15.37
C ALA A 489 9.31 14.27 -13.84
N ALA A 490 8.65 15.35 -13.35
CA ALA A 490 8.24 15.44 -11.96
C ALA A 490 7.10 14.47 -11.59
N TYR A 491 6.39 13.90 -12.59
CA TYR A 491 5.28 12.97 -12.42
C TYR A 491 5.56 11.65 -13.17
N PRO A 492 6.42 10.79 -12.63
CA PRO A 492 6.93 9.62 -13.34
C PRO A 492 5.78 8.71 -13.77
N LEU A 493 5.75 8.40 -15.08
CA LEU A 493 4.73 7.54 -15.71
C LEU A 493 3.27 7.92 -15.41
N ALA A 494 2.97 9.21 -15.17
CA ALA A 494 1.64 9.66 -14.75
C ALA A 494 0.54 9.18 -15.70
N VAL A 495 0.74 9.27 -17.00
CA VAL A 495 -0.24 8.83 -18.01
C VAL A 495 -0.55 7.34 -17.89
N ARG A 496 0.47 6.48 -17.79
CA ARG A 496 0.32 5.02 -17.61
C ARG A 496 -0.43 4.69 -16.31
N ARG A 497 -0.03 5.34 -15.21
CA ARG A 497 -0.58 5.12 -13.87
C ARG A 497 -2.05 5.56 -13.77
N LEU A 498 -2.39 6.74 -14.28
CA LEU A 498 -3.77 7.25 -14.33
C LEU A 498 -4.68 6.41 -15.23
N ASN A 499 -4.18 6.02 -16.41
CA ASN A 499 -4.92 5.12 -17.28
C ASN A 499 -5.07 3.72 -16.67
N GLY A 500 -4.13 3.28 -15.87
CA GLY A 500 -4.22 2.04 -15.09
C GLY A 500 -5.24 2.08 -13.96
N LEU A 501 -5.59 3.26 -13.45
CA LEU A 501 -6.66 3.43 -12.46
C LEU A 501 -8.05 3.27 -13.09
N ALA A 502 -8.24 3.66 -14.35
CA ALA A 502 -9.53 3.55 -15.01
C ALA A 502 -9.82 2.09 -15.39
N SER A 503 -10.99 1.57 -14.98
CA SER A 503 -11.48 0.26 -15.43
C SER A 503 -11.61 0.21 -16.95
N ARG A 504 -11.16 -0.88 -17.58
CA ARG A 504 -11.15 -1.09 -19.03
C ARG A 504 -12.24 -2.04 -19.52
N LEU A 505 -12.71 -2.93 -18.67
CA LEU A 505 -13.70 -3.94 -19.03
C LEU A 505 -14.98 -3.75 -18.21
N PRO A 506 -16.16 -4.04 -18.78
CA PRO A 506 -17.42 -3.97 -18.03
C PRO A 506 -17.49 -4.89 -16.82
N MET A 507 -16.67 -5.96 -16.81
CA MET A 507 -16.60 -6.92 -15.71
C MET A 507 -15.65 -6.49 -14.58
N ASP A 508 -14.85 -5.45 -14.78
CA ASP A 508 -13.98 -4.95 -13.72
C ASP A 508 -14.80 -4.16 -12.69
N PRO A 509 -14.44 -4.20 -11.41
CA PRO A 509 -15.10 -3.42 -10.38
C PRO A 509 -15.08 -1.92 -10.72
N GLN A 510 -16.23 -1.26 -10.63
CA GLN A 510 -16.36 0.17 -10.95
C GLN A 510 -16.04 1.02 -9.73
N THR A 511 -14.78 1.03 -9.33
CA THR A 511 -14.27 1.74 -8.15
C THR A 511 -13.49 3.01 -8.47
N ALA A 512 -13.14 3.22 -9.74
CA ALA A 512 -12.43 4.42 -10.18
C ALA A 512 -13.31 5.68 -10.06
N PRO A 513 -12.86 6.78 -9.40
CA PRO A 513 -13.63 8.01 -9.24
C PRO A 513 -13.96 8.68 -10.59
N ASP A 514 -15.07 9.45 -10.65
CA ASP A 514 -15.38 10.26 -11.83
C ASP A 514 -14.46 11.46 -11.94
N ILE A 515 -14.14 12.07 -10.78
CA ILE A 515 -13.25 13.22 -10.67
C ILE A 515 -12.15 12.90 -9.67
N ILE A 516 -10.93 13.35 -9.97
CA ILE A 516 -9.80 13.31 -9.04
C ILE A 516 -9.23 14.71 -8.93
N LEU A 517 -9.05 15.17 -7.69
CA LEU A 517 -8.29 16.37 -7.38
C LEU A 517 -6.94 15.93 -6.80
N LEU A 518 -5.84 16.43 -7.37
CA LEU A 518 -4.50 16.23 -6.83
C LEU A 518 -4.16 17.35 -5.86
N ALA A 519 -3.72 17.01 -4.66
CA ALA A 519 -3.33 17.97 -3.64
C ALA A 519 -2.11 18.79 -4.08
N ASP A 520 -2.14 20.11 -3.88
CA ASP A 520 -0.98 20.96 -4.16
C ASP A 520 0.10 20.75 -3.09
N ARG A 521 1.07 19.88 -3.41
CA ARG A 521 2.17 19.54 -2.49
C ARG A 521 3.14 20.70 -2.26
N SER A 522 3.18 21.69 -3.15
CA SER A 522 3.96 22.93 -2.92
C SER A 522 3.42 23.73 -1.75
N LYS A 523 2.13 23.64 -1.49
CA LYS A 523 1.43 24.22 -0.33
C LYS A 523 1.30 23.26 0.86
N LYS A 524 1.87 22.05 0.75
CA LYS A 524 1.77 20.98 1.75
C LYS A 524 0.33 20.54 2.04
N LEU A 525 -0.52 20.55 1.02
CA LEU A 525 -1.91 20.11 1.14
C LEU A 525 -1.99 18.57 1.14
N SER A 526 -3.03 18.04 1.80
CA SER A 526 -3.44 16.65 1.76
C SER A 526 -4.95 16.51 1.98
N TYR A 527 -5.52 15.38 1.59
CA TYR A 527 -6.93 15.02 1.75
C TYR A 527 -7.05 13.88 2.77
N LEU A 528 -7.36 14.22 4.02
CA LEU A 528 -7.32 13.30 5.16
C LEU A 528 -8.66 13.25 5.89
N ASN A 529 -9.04 12.08 6.37
CA ASN A 529 -10.19 11.96 7.27
C ASN A 529 -9.80 12.33 8.71
N LYS A 530 -9.70 13.64 8.99
CA LYS A 530 -9.33 14.17 10.31
C LYS A 530 -10.28 13.76 11.43
N GLN A 531 -11.56 13.48 11.13
CA GLN A 531 -12.56 13.16 12.14
C GLN A 531 -12.28 11.81 12.79
N ASP A 532 -11.87 10.82 12.03
CA ASP A 532 -11.55 9.48 12.55
C ASP A 532 -10.40 9.54 13.55
N TRP A 533 -9.38 10.34 13.26
CA TRP A 533 -8.25 10.54 14.17
C TRP A 533 -8.65 11.25 15.47
N ARG A 534 -9.53 12.25 15.41
CA ARG A 534 -10.07 12.94 16.62
C ARG A 534 -10.89 11.99 17.51
N VAL A 535 -11.60 11.03 16.94
CA VAL A 535 -12.32 10.02 17.71
C VAL A 535 -11.36 9.09 18.43
N LEU A 536 -10.31 8.63 17.75
CA LEU A 536 -9.26 7.80 18.35
C LEU A 536 -8.52 8.54 19.47
N GLU A 537 -8.23 9.83 19.30
CA GLU A 537 -7.67 10.68 20.36
C GLU A 537 -8.56 10.75 21.60
N ARG A 538 -9.89 10.93 21.43
CA ARG A 538 -10.84 10.99 22.55
C ARG A 538 -10.95 9.68 23.32
N LEU A 539 -10.66 8.55 22.67
CA LEU A 539 -10.66 7.24 23.30
C LEU A 539 -9.32 6.93 24.00
N ASP A 540 -8.39 7.89 24.05
CA ASP A 540 -7.03 7.76 24.61
C ASP A 540 -6.23 6.59 24.00
N VAL A 541 -6.63 6.18 22.82
CA VAL A 541 -5.99 5.09 22.07
C VAL A 541 -4.75 5.59 21.33
N THR A 542 -4.72 6.92 21.05
CA THR A 542 -3.58 7.57 20.39
C THR A 542 -3.33 8.92 21.06
N SER A 543 -2.09 9.17 21.49
CA SER A 543 -1.68 10.50 21.95
C SER A 543 -1.59 11.47 20.77
N HIS A 544 -2.27 12.61 20.82
CA HIS A 544 -2.22 13.79 19.91
C HIS A 544 -1.34 13.63 18.67
N ARG A 545 -1.86 12.98 17.61
CA ARG A 545 -1.07 12.68 16.42
C ARG A 545 -1.54 13.51 15.26
N HIS A 546 -0.70 14.43 14.87
CA HIS A 546 -0.81 15.10 13.58
C HIS A 546 0.14 14.40 12.62
N PHE A 547 -0.32 14.08 11.43
CA PHE A 547 0.57 13.61 10.37
C PHE A 547 1.45 14.77 9.90
N HIS A 548 2.72 14.50 9.75
CA HIS A 548 3.72 15.44 9.26
C HIS A 548 4.16 15.12 7.83
N SER A 549 3.87 13.92 7.36
CA SER A 549 4.01 13.49 5.98
C SER A 549 2.84 12.61 5.56
N ASP A 550 2.61 12.50 4.27
CA ASP A 550 1.57 11.71 3.65
C ASP A 550 1.97 11.37 2.20
N HIS A 551 1.22 10.52 1.55
CA HIS A 551 1.49 10.01 0.21
C HIS A 551 0.21 10.01 -0.65
N GLY A 552 0.16 9.29 -1.77
CA GLY A 552 -1.05 9.17 -2.60
C GLY A 552 -1.07 10.04 -3.85
N GLN A 553 0.00 10.80 -4.12
CA GLN A 553 0.11 11.71 -5.25
C GLN A 553 0.90 11.08 -6.43
N LEU A 554 0.95 11.77 -7.57
CA LEU A 554 1.72 11.38 -8.76
C LEU A 554 3.18 11.84 -8.74
N ASN A 555 3.55 12.73 -7.83
CA ASN A 555 4.90 13.31 -7.75
C ASN A 555 5.98 12.24 -7.51
N ALA A 556 7.24 12.61 -7.77
CA ALA A 556 8.37 11.68 -7.69
C ALA A 556 8.57 11.12 -6.26
N SER A 557 8.41 11.95 -5.22
CA SER A 557 8.62 11.52 -3.83
C SER A 557 7.63 10.44 -3.39
N ASP A 558 6.35 10.56 -3.77
CA ASP A 558 5.35 9.54 -3.47
C ASP A 558 5.46 8.32 -4.39
N SER A 559 6.10 8.46 -5.55
CA SER A 559 5.98 7.52 -6.67
C SER A 559 7.20 6.67 -6.95
N LEU A 560 8.42 7.18 -6.71
CA LEU A 560 9.65 6.45 -6.98
C LEU A 560 10.01 5.59 -5.77
N VAL A 561 9.87 4.29 -5.93
CA VAL A 561 10.07 3.28 -4.87
C VAL A 561 11.19 2.31 -5.27
N PRO A 562 12.00 1.76 -4.35
CA PRO A 562 13.00 0.79 -4.73
C PRO A 562 12.35 -0.48 -5.31
N ILE A 563 12.91 -0.98 -6.41
CA ILE A 563 12.69 -2.33 -6.95
C ILE A 563 14.06 -2.91 -7.25
N ILE A 564 14.52 -3.83 -6.42
CA ILE A 564 15.86 -4.41 -6.50
C ILE A 564 15.77 -5.94 -6.40
N PHE A 565 16.42 -6.64 -7.32
CA PHE A 565 16.51 -8.10 -7.36
C PHE A 565 17.92 -8.54 -7.04
N VAL A 566 18.09 -9.48 -6.10
CA VAL A 566 19.40 -10.00 -5.68
C VAL A 566 19.35 -11.51 -5.60
N ARG A 567 20.22 -12.19 -6.32
CA ARG A 567 20.42 -13.63 -6.13
C ARG A 567 21.28 -13.90 -4.89
N GLY A 568 20.83 -14.77 -4.02
CA GLY A 568 21.60 -15.17 -2.86
C GLY A 568 22.90 -15.89 -3.22
N GLY A 569 23.92 -15.74 -2.39
CA GLY A 569 25.24 -16.36 -2.59
C GLY A 569 26.02 -15.88 -3.83
N GLN A 570 25.58 -14.80 -4.47
CA GLN A 570 26.31 -14.19 -5.59
C GLN A 570 27.52 -13.43 -5.07
N GLU A 571 28.69 -13.72 -5.65
CA GLU A 571 29.88 -12.88 -5.45
C GLU A 571 29.72 -11.58 -6.23
N GLY A 572 30.23 -10.47 -5.67
CA GLY A 572 30.21 -9.18 -6.34
C GLY A 572 30.99 -9.23 -7.66
N SER A 573 30.40 -8.73 -8.72
CA SER A 573 31.03 -8.59 -10.04
C SER A 573 31.45 -7.14 -10.30
N GLU A 574 32.00 -6.83 -11.47
CA GLU A 574 31.97 -5.47 -12.00
C GLU A 574 30.52 -5.00 -12.09
N ALA A 575 30.29 -3.68 -12.04
CA ALA A 575 28.95 -3.09 -11.98
C ALA A 575 27.94 -3.82 -12.87
N LEU A 576 26.82 -4.22 -12.29
CA LEU A 576 25.73 -4.82 -13.05
C LEU A 576 24.97 -3.70 -13.78
N ASP A 577 24.45 -4.03 -14.97
CA ASP A 577 23.54 -3.12 -15.65
C ASP A 577 22.26 -2.93 -14.80
N SER A 578 21.54 -1.85 -15.04
CA SER A 578 20.27 -1.56 -14.39
C SER A 578 19.12 -1.68 -15.39
N ILE A 579 17.91 -1.88 -14.89
CA ILE A 579 16.69 -1.80 -15.68
C ILE A 579 16.29 -0.32 -15.74
N CYS A 580 15.96 0.20 -16.94
CA CYS A 580 15.66 1.61 -17.11
C CYS A 580 14.42 2.04 -16.35
N GLU A 581 13.32 1.32 -16.56
CA GLU A 581 12.00 1.66 -16.07
C GLU A 581 11.22 0.38 -15.74
N ALA A 582 10.50 0.39 -14.64
CA ALA A 582 9.55 -0.64 -14.28
C ALA A 582 8.50 -0.08 -13.33
N SER A 583 7.38 -0.79 -13.23
CA SER A 583 6.33 -0.49 -12.25
C SER A 583 6.12 -1.68 -11.33
N LEU A 584 5.49 -1.47 -10.17
CA LEU A 584 5.14 -2.54 -9.23
C LEU A 584 4.34 -3.68 -9.88
N VAL A 585 3.51 -3.38 -10.88
CA VAL A 585 2.75 -4.40 -11.62
C VAL A 585 3.64 -5.40 -12.37
N ASP A 586 4.90 -5.04 -12.65
CA ASP A 586 5.84 -5.89 -13.39
C ASP A 586 6.48 -6.97 -12.49
N ILE A 587 6.35 -6.85 -11.16
CA ILE A 587 6.99 -7.78 -10.21
C ILE A 587 6.36 -9.17 -10.25
N THR A 588 5.05 -9.29 -10.15
CA THR A 588 4.37 -10.59 -10.18
C THR A 588 4.66 -11.38 -11.47
N PRO A 589 4.48 -10.86 -12.70
CA PRO A 589 4.84 -11.62 -13.90
C PRO A 589 6.34 -11.96 -13.95
N THR A 590 7.22 -11.11 -13.43
CA THR A 590 8.66 -11.37 -13.34
C THR A 590 8.95 -12.56 -12.43
N LEU A 591 8.41 -12.58 -11.23
CA LEU A 591 8.62 -13.67 -10.27
C LEU A 591 8.00 -14.98 -10.75
N LEU A 592 6.80 -14.92 -11.35
CA LEU A 592 6.18 -16.09 -11.95
C LEU A 592 6.98 -16.63 -13.15
N ASP A 593 7.61 -15.78 -13.95
CA ASP A 593 8.48 -16.18 -15.04
C ASP A 593 9.76 -16.88 -14.51
N ILE A 594 10.39 -16.33 -13.49
CA ILE A 594 11.53 -16.94 -12.80
C ILE A 594 11.17 -18.32 -12.24
N LEU A 595 10.01 -18.43 -11.61
CA LEU A 595 9.48 -19.69 -11.11
C LEU A 595 8.85 -20.58 -12.20
N GLY A 596 8.87 -20.12 -13.50
CA GLY A 596 8.34 -20.83 -14.67
C GLY A 596 6.84 -21.02 -14.65
N LEU A 597 6.14 -20.09 -14.05
CA LEU A 597 4.68 -20.04 -13.93
C LEU A 597 4.05 -18.91 -14.78
N LEU A 598 4.84 -18.17 -15.58
CA LEU A 598 4.35 -17.09 -16.45
C LEU A 598 3.18 -17.52 -17.35
N PRO A 599 3.16 -18.72 -17.96
CA PRO A 599 2.01 -19.15 -18.76
C PRO A 599 0.69 -19.19 -17.99
N SER A 600 0.72 -19.43 -16.67
CA SER A 600 -0.47 -19.37 -15.80
C SER A 600 -0.99 -17.95 -15.64
N PHE A 601 -0.09 -16.96 -15.55
CA PHE A 601 -0.42 -15.54 -15.50
C PHE A 601 -1.03 -15.07 -16.82
N ASP A 602 -0.36 -15.36 -17.95
CA ASP A 602 -0.82 -14.98 -19.27
C ASP A 602 -2.20 -15.60 -19.60
N ALA A 603 -2.42 -16.85 -19.24
CA ALA A 603 -3.70 -17.52 -19.42
C ALA A 603 -4.83 -16.87 -18.58
N ALA A 604 -4.52 -16.44 -17.36
CA ALA A 604 -5.49 -15.74 -16.51
C ALA A 604 -5.89 -14.36 -17.05
N LEU A 605 -4.99 -13.70 -17.78
CA LEU A 605 -5.17 -12.32 -18.28
C LEU A 605 -5.27 -12.23 -19.82
N GLN A 606 -5.49 -13.35 -20.52
CA GLN A 606 -5.48 -13.42 -22.00
C GLN A 606 -6.46 -12.45 -22.68
N ASN A 607 -7.56 -12.10 -22.02
CA ASN A 607 -8.59 -11.22 -22.55
C ASN A 607 -8.40 -9.74 -22.13
N ARG A 608 -7.27 -9.41 -21.51
CA ARG A 608 -7.00 -8.06 -21.02
C ARG A 608 -5.96 -7.36 -21.88
N PRO A 609 -6.14 -6.05 -22.13
CA PRO A 609 -5.13 -5.24 -22.84
C PRO A 609 -3.78 -5.26 -22.09
N ASP A 610 -2.69 -5.18 -22.85
CA ASP A 610 -1.34 -5.17 -22.26
C ASP A 610 -1.09 -3.94 -21.37
N GLU A 611 -1.77 -2.82 -21.64
CA GLU A 611 -1.62 -1.57 -20.87
C GLU A 611 -2.12 -1.66 -19.42
N VAL A 612 -2.93 -2.68 -19.09
CA VAL A 612 -3.49 -2.84 -17.72
C VAL A 612 -2.81 -3.92 -16.90
N LYS A 613 -1.80 -4.58 -17.46
CA LYS A 613 -1.02 -5.63 -16.78
C LYS A 613 0.48 -5.33 -16.81
N GLY A 614 1.21 -5.97 -15.92
CA GLY A 614 2.67 -5.95 -15.88
C GLY A 614 3.31 -6.90 -16.89
N HIS A 615 4.58 -6.70 -17.12
CA HIS A 615 5.42 -7.51 -18.01
C HIS A 615 6.59 -8.11 -17.24
N SER A 616 7.07 -9.29 -17.70
CA SER A 616 8.23 -9.92 -17.08
C SER A 616 9.52 -9.15 -17.37
N LEU A 617 10.25 -8.82 -16.31
CA LEU A 617 11.59 -8.24 -16.37
C LEU A 617 12.69 -9.32 -16.37
N LYS A 618 12.31 -10.60 -16.36
CA LYS A 618 13.26 -11.73 -16.27
C LYS A 618 14.38 -11.66 -17.31
N PRO A 619 14.14 -11.28 -18.59
CA PRO A 619 15.24 -11.17 -19.56
C PRO A 619 16.32 -10.20 -19.14
N ALA A 620 15.96 -9.11 -18.45
CA ALA A 620 16.94 -8.12 -17.96
C ALA A 620 17.70 -8.61 -16.72
N ILE A 621 17.10 -9.49 -15.91
CA ILE A 621 17.71 -10.01 -14.67
C ILE A 621 18.35 -11.40 -14.84
N ASP A 622 18.22 -12.05 -16.00
CA ASP A 622 18.79 -13.37 -16.27
C ASP A 622 20.30 -13.44 -16.00
N ARG A 623 21.01 -12.33 -16.10
CA ARG A 623 22.44 -12.25 -15.80
C ARG A 623 22.79 -12.65 -14.38
N ILE A 624 21.99 -12.19 -13.40
CA ILE A 624 22.17 -12.62 -11.99
C ILE A 624 21.65 -14.03 -11.76
N LEU A 625 20.66 -14.48 -12.54
CA LEU A 625 20.09 -15.80 -12.40
C LEU A 625 21.00 -16.90 -12.94
N THR A 626 21.65 -16.67 -14.07
CA THR A 626 22.42 -17.68 -14.80
C THR A 626 23.93 -17.52 -14.69
N LYS A 627 24.42 -16.40 -14.14
CA LYS A 627 25.85 -16.04 -14.11
C LYS A 627 26.48 -15.92 -15.52
N THR A 628 25.68 -15.68 -16.57
CA THR A 628 26.13 -15.53 -17.95
C THR A 628 25.99 -14.08 -18.43
N SER A 629 26.89 -13.63 -19.29
CA SER A 629 26.73 -12.33 -19.96
C SER A 629 25.59 -12.39 -20.97
N PRO A 630 24.69 -11.40 -21.05
CA PRO A 630 23.57 -11.43 -21.97
C PRO A 630 24.01 -11.13 -23.41
N ALA A 631 23.33 -11.77 -24.35
CA ALA A 631 23.24 -11.27 -25.72
C ALA A 631 22.13 -10.20 -25.74
N GLY A 632 22.53 -8.94 -25.99
CA GLY A 632 21.76 -7.74 -26.23
C GLY A 632 20.24 -7.78 -25.96
N GLY A 633 19.78 -7.28 -24.83
CA GLY A 633 18.36 -7.08 -24.50
C GLY A 633 18.03 -5.60 -24.44
N GLU A 634 16.91 -5.25 -25.06
CA GLU A 634 16.30 -3.91 -25.10
C GLU A 634 15.80 -3.55 -23.71
N ASN A 635 16.25 -2.83 -22.90
CA ASN A 635 15.87 -2.28 -21.59
C ASN A 635 16.98 -2.30 -20.52
N VAL A 636 18.26 -2.41 -20.96
CA VAL A 636 19.38 -2.32 -20.06
C VAL A 636 19.96 -0.92 -20.19
N CYS A 637 19.89 -0.13 -19.14
CA CYS A 637 20.52 1.18 -19.08
C CYS A 637 21.98 1.06 -18.68
N VAL A 638 22.83 1.93 -19.22
CA VAL A 638 24.17 2.15 -18.68
C VAL A 638 24.02 2.61 -17.23
N PRO A 639 24.78 2.05 -16.26
CA PRO A 639 24.61 2.38 -14.86
C PRO A 639 25.01 3.84 -14.60
N HIS A 640 24.06 4.73 -14.68
CA HIS A 640 24.09 6.06 -14.14
C HIS A 640 22.85 6.22 -13.28
N ILE A 641 22.98 5.93 -11.99
CA ILE A 641 22.02 6.44 -11.03
C ILE A 641 22.27 7.95 -11.03
N PRO A 642 21.31 8.77 -11.51
CA PRO A 642 21.51 10.21 -11.55
C PRO A 642 21.81 10.71 -10.14
N ALA A 643 22.71 11.66 -10.03
CA ALA A 643 22.90 12.41 -8.78
C ALA A 643 21.51 12.89 -8.31
N PRO A 644 21.26 12.90 -6.98
CA PRO A 644 19.96 13.25 -6.44
C PRO A 644 19.43 14.50 -7.14
N LEU A 645 18.19 14.40 -7.67
CA LEU A 645 17.54 15.48 -8.40
C LEU A 645 17.66 16.74 -7.56
N ALA A 646 18.29 17.76 -8.10
CA ALA A 646 18.44 19.06 -7.45
C ALA A 646 17.06 19.49 -6.96
N LYS A 647 16.98 19.85 -5.67
CA LYS A 647 15.78 20.32 -5.00
C LYS A 647 14.90 21.09 -5.97
N ASN A 648 13.64 20.67 -6.11
CA ASN A 648 12.63 21.27 -6.97
C ASN A 648 12.81 22.79 -7.03
N PRO A 649 12.96 23.39 -8.22
CA PRO A 649 12.77 24.81 -8.33
C PRO A 649 11.34 25.09 -7.87
N THR A 650 11.18 26.00 -6.93
CA THR A 650 9.91 26.58 -6.53
C THR A 650 9.22 27.14 -7.78
N SER A 651 8.46 26.29 -8.47
CA SER A 651 7.72 26.68 -9.66
C SER A 651 6.38 27.28 -9.21
N THR A 652 6.37 28.58 -9.01
CA THR A 652 5.17 29.37 -9.26
C THR A 652 4.86 29.25 -10.74
N PHE A 653 4.01 28.28 -11.12
CA PHE A 653 3.51 28.18 -12.48
C PHE A 653 2.43 29.23 -12.70
N ASN A 654 2.84 30.42 -13.13
CA ASN A 654 1.96 31.30 -13.87
C ASN A 654 1.81 30.72 -15.29
N VAL A 655 0.65 30.16 -15.58
CA VAL A 655 0.29 29.81 -16.97
C VAL A 655 0.07 31.12 -17.73
N GLN A 656 1.10 31.66 -18.37
CA GLN A 656 0.90 32.61 -19.47
C GLN A 656 0.37 31.81 -20.67
N LEU A 657 -0.93 31.91 -20.89
CA LEU A 657 -1.51 31.55 -22.18
C LEU A 657 -1.02 32.59 -23.19
N ALA A 658 -0.29 32.13 -24.20
CA ALA A 658 -0.11 32.93 -25.41
C ALA A 658 -1.48 33.19 -26.05
N GLU A 659 -1.77 34.46 -26.38
CA GLU A 659 -2.96 34.92 -27.10
C GLU A 659 -3.10 34.28 -28.48
#